data_f2daa56f9ba9ce03860cc98e6a14f78c
#
_entry.id   f2daa56f9ba9ce03860cc98e6a14f78c
#
_cell.length_a   1.000
_cell.length_b   1.000
_cell.length_c   1.000
_cell.angle_alpha   90.00
_cell.angle_beta   90.00
_cell.angle_gamma   90.00
#
_symmetry.space_group_name_H-M   'P 1'
#
loop_
_entity.id
_entity.type
_entity.pdbx_description
1 polymer ?
#
loop_
_entity_poly.entity_id
_entity_poly.type
_entity_poly.pdbx_seq_one_letter_code
_entity_poly.pdbx_strand_id
1 'polypeptide(L)'
;MKKSIILLVSCLITTLLTANTYIDTSEDNWTYGTMHQWQAHIAYSVIDEIAMVGDVVYALSSHSLFSIDKITEEISYHNQLTGLNSSVIHHISHNESLNELMICYQNGQIDIVDETQEIVNISDLYHKQASISKQINDICMYQNKAFLAMDFGVICLDMKRKEIEDTYYIGTNSTEVSVQFITILDDTIYALSNQTLYTAAIDDNLMDYSYWHTSPLPVGKEIQGVEAFAERVCIVRDSCLWSYHNQKWTKHPSEFSLRGLRKTKEQLFVLVANQYGAFEVMPDLSLQLTVPYGYVHDIQKDGNSYWLATENNGVVRTENNNYQEFHPDGPINNVAYRMRFFEDRLYVLPGGRWATENKTFGEIMYYENGIWTNITNGQLTDACEHPLYDFMNVAQDPNDKNHYFITSYGTGLLEMYDTTVVQLYLPNNSNLQSAAPNDPDNYTRTDAAMYDEQGNLWILNAGGDINNVHVVSAQGEWHSFNLQQHDTKDVIRIETPGEILVDKRNPQWKWIPLCRYNTGLVLLQDNGSPTDPRDDKAVYRQQWVDQYNNLIIPEYIYTIAQDHNNTIWVGTSRGLFTIPAHIDFTQSNQCEKIYVRRNDGTNLVDYLLENEQINCIVVDGANRKWIGTAASGAYLIEIGKDDNGNTDVHTIAHFTTDNSPLLSNNVLSIAIQESTGEVFFGTSNGLISYVSDASEPEKDFSNIYAYPNPVYPTYKGFIIFKGLMADTQVRVIDSSGNAVTILHSNGGEAIWDGKNSYGERVASGIYTAICNTSDGNAYGVVKVMIMN
;
A
#
# COMPACT_ATOMS: atom_id res chain seq x y z
N MET A 1 29.20 37.51 15.80
CA MET A 1 29.51 36.95 14.48
C MET A 1 30.18 35.56 14.46
N LYS A 2 30.91 35.10 15.47
CA LYS A 2 31.49 33.73 15.51
C LYS A 2 30.52 32.60 15.99
N LYS A 3 29.44 32.94 16.68
CA LYS A 3 28.44 31.93 17.14
C LYS A 3 27.37 31.60 16.09
N SER A 4 27.10 32.48 15.13
CA SER A 4 26.11 32.25 14.06
C SER A 4 26.66 31.39 12.90
N ILE A 5 27.98 31.32 12.74
CA ILE A 5 28.64 30.51 11.69
C ILE A 5 28.72 29.04 12.12
N ILE A 6 28.80 28.76 13.43
CA ILE A 6 28.84 27.39 13.95
C ILE A 6 27.45 26.73 13.88
N LEU A 7 26.36 27.51 14.01
CA LEU A 7 24.98 26.98 13.87
C LEU A 7 24.62 26.67 12.40
N LEU A 8 25.14 27.47 11.46
CA LEU A 8 24.90 27.22 10.02
C LEU A 8 25.68 26.00 9.46
N VAL A 9 26.86 25.73 10.03
CA VAL A 9 27.67 24.56 9.64
C VAL A 9 27.10 23.30 10.29
N SER A 10 26.52 23.39 11.48
CA SER A 10 25.84 22.27 12.14
C SER A 10 24.54 21.88 11.41
N CYS A 11 23.72 22.82 10.95
CA CYS A 11 22.52 22.52 10.13
C CYS A 11 22.88 21.96 8.73
N LEU A 12 24.03 22.32 8.13
CA LEU A 12 24.45 21.76 6.85
C LEU A 12 25.07 20.35 7.00
N ILE A 13 25.57 19.99 8.18
CA ILE A 13 26.14 18.65 8.42
C ILE A 13 25.04 17.65 8.85
N THR A 14 23.96 18.10 9.49
CA THR A 14 22.83 17.22 9.84
C THR A 14 21.95 16.88 8.63
N THR A 15 21.84 17.75 7.63
CA THR A 15 21.16 17.44 6.37
C THR A 15 21.97 16.54 5.42
N LEU A 16 23.23 16.26 5.72
CA LEU A 16 24.11 15.37 4.94
C LEU A 16 24.30 13.98 5.58
N LEU A 17 23.76 13.73 6.77
CA LEU A 17 23.90 12.47 7.50
C LEU A 17 22.62 11.62 7.54
N THR A 18 21.51 12.07 6.93
CA THR A 18 20.35 11.23 6.65
C THR A 18 20.44 10.54 5.28
N ALA A 19 21.66 10.31 4.80
CA ALA A 19 21.87 9.56 3.57
C ALA A 19 21.93 8.07 3.86
N ASN A 20 20.79 7.43 3.64
CA ASN A 20 20.70 6.12 2.99
C ASN A 20 21.56 4.97 3.56
N THR A 21 21.03 4.25 4.51
CA THR A 21 21.39 2.84 4.64
C THR A 21 20.64 2.05 3.58
N TYR A 22 21.36 1.53 2.58
CA TYR A 22 20.84 0.63 1.56
C TYR A 22 20.68 -0.76 2.15
N ILE A 23 19.55 -1.38 1.89
CA ILE A 23 19.39 -2.82 2.10
C ILE A 23 19.78 -3.52 0.80
N ASP A 24 20.86 -4.29 0.84
CA ASP A 24 21.22 -5.22 -0.22
C ASP A 24 20.33 -6.46 -0.09
N THR A 25 19.33 -6.57 -0.96
CA THR A 25 18.31 -7.64 -0.91
C THR A 25 18.58 -8.78 -1.89
N SER A 26 19.74 -8.81 -2.55
CA SER A 26 20.12 -9.92 -3.43
C SER A 26 21.60 -10.25 -3.31
N GLU A 27 21.96 -11.52 -3.46
CA GLU A 27 23.35 -11.98 -3.58
C GLU A 27 24.06 -11.42 -4.84
N ASP A 28 23.34 -10.73 -5.72
CA ASP A 28 23.84 -9.99 -6.87
C ASP A 28 24.00 -8.51 -6.50
N ASN A 29 25.19 -8.08 -6.19
CA ASN A 29 25.70 -6.74 -5.89
C ASN A 29 25.03 -5.56 -6.61
N TRP A 30 23.86 -5.13 -6.14
CA TRP A 30 23.17 -3.94 -6.61
C TRP A 30 23.33 -2.78 -5.61
N THR A 31 24.46 -2.08 -5.65
CA THR A 31 24.66 -0.80 -4.91
C THR A 31 24.41 0.36 -5.85
N TYR A 32 23.24 0.98 -5.79
CA TYR A 32 22.82 2.00 -6.74
C TYR A 32 22.54 3.34 -6.08
N GLY A 33 22.81 4.42 -6.77
CA GLY A 33 22.49 5.78 -6.37
C GLY A 33 20.97 5.97 -6.13
N THR A 34 20.38 7.01 -6.61
CA THR A 34 18.95 7.32 -6.40
C THR A 34 17.97 6.34 -7.05
N MET A 35 18.44 5.49 -7.98
CA MET A 35 17.63 4.43 -8.60
C MET A 35 17.48 3.25 -7.66
N HIS A 36 16.39 2.50 -7.84
CA HIS A 36 16.01 1.34 -7.01
C HIS A 36 15.76 1.68 -5.54
N GLN A 37 15.49 2.94 -5.25
CA GLN A 37 15.07 3.36 -3.91
C GLN A 37 13.58 3.10 -3.73
N TRP A 38 13.23 2.69 -2.51
CA TRP A 38 11.86 2.53 -2.07
C TRP A 38 11.48 3.65 -1.10
N GLN A 39 10.22 4.07 -1.14
CA GLN A 39 9.66 4.99 -0.17
C GLN A 39 8.28 4.52 0.25
N ALA A 40 8.06 4.35 1.56
CA ALA A 40 6.76 4.01 2.11
C ALA A 40 5.89 5.27 2.27
N HIS A 41 4.61 5.16 1.91
CA HIS A 41 3.59 6.18 2.06
C HIS A 41 2.46 5.58 2.89
N ILE A 42 2.55 5.71 4.20
CA ILE A 42 1.67 5.05 5.16
C ILE A 42 0.76 6.07 5.84
N ALA A 43 -0.45 5.62 6.17
CA ALA A 43 -1.37 6.39 7.00
C ALA A 43 -0.92 6.32 8.45
N TYR A 44 -0.58 7.45 9.03
CA TYR A 44 -0.11 7.56 10.41
C TYR A 44 -1.11 8.27 11.33
N SER A 45 -2.35 8.42 10.91
CA SER A 45 -3.41 9.07 11.68
C SER A 45 -4.00 8.16 12.76
N VAL A 46 -4.09 6.86 12.48
CA VAL A 46 -4.61 5.84 13.42
C VAL A 46 -3.44 5.16 14.10
N ILE A 47 -3.31 5.30 15.41
CA ILE A 47 -2.26 4.64 16.20
C ILE A 47 -2.88 3.53 17.02
N ASP A 48 -2.34 2.32 16.88
CA ASP A 48 -2.81 1.12 17.57
C ASP A 48 -2.16 0.96 18.94
N GLU A 49 -0.82 1.10 19.00
CA GLU A 49 -0.02 0.92 20.21
C GLU A 49 1.10 1.96 20.30
N ILE A 50 1.50 2.30 21.52
CA ILE A 50 2.67 3.14 21.80
C ILE A 50 3.55 2.50 22.85
N ALA A 51 4.88 2.62 22.69
CA ALA A 51 5.86 2.17 23.65
C ALA A 51 6.91 3.28 23.87
N MET A 52 7.31 3.50 25.11
CA MET A 52 8.32 4.50 25.45
C MET A 52 9.62 3.83 25.89
N VAL A 53 10.71 4.10 25.17
CA VAL A 53 12.05 3.62 25.48
C VAL A 53 12.97 4.83 25.68
N GLY A 54 13.36 5.10 26.91
CA GLY A 54 14.12 6.31 27.23
C GLY A 54 13.39 7.59 26.85
N ASP A 55 14.02 8.39 26.00
CA ASP A 55 13.45 9.65 25.50
C ASP A 55 12.74 9.50 24.14
N VAL A 56 12.46 8.28 23.70
CA VAL A 56 11.80 7.99 22.42
C VAL A 56 10.44 7.36 22.66
N VAL A 57 9.42 7.89 21.97
CA VAL A 57 8.07 7.30 21.88
C VAL A 57 7.94 6.60 20.53
N TYR A 58 7.79 5.29 20.55
CA TYR A 58 7.49 4.49 19.37
C TYR A 58 5.99 4.35 19.22
N ALA A 59 5.51 4.48 17.98
CA ALA A 59 4.10 4.41 17.66
C ALA A 59 3.87 3.43 16.51
N LEU A 60 3.02 2.44 16.76
CA LEU A 60 2.54 1.49 15.77
C LEU A 60 1.27 2.03 15.13
N SER A 61 1.30 2.20 13.81
CA SER A 61 0.18 2.64 12.99
C SER A 61 -0.03 1.69 11.83
N SER A 62 -1.16 0.99 11.81
CA SER A 62 -1.55 0.14 10.68
C SER A 62 -0.41 -0.76 10.16
N HIS A 63 0.27 -1.45 11.06
CA HIS A 63 1.42 -2.33 10.81
C HIS A 63 2.76 -1.64 10.50
N SER A 64 2.84 -0.32 10.59
CA SER A 64 4.06 0.46 10.37
C SER A 64 4.48 1.19 11.63
N LEU A 65 5.78 1.44 11.77
CA LEU A 65 6.36 2.02 12.97
C LEU A 65 7.01 3.36 12.66
N PHE A 66 6.74 4.35 13.51
CA PHE A 66 7.53 5.56 13.58
C PHE A 66 7.87 5.89 15.03
N SER A 67 8.80 6.80 15.25
CA SER A 67 9.13 7.27 16.58
C SER A 67 9.21 8.77 16.67
N ILE A 68 9.04 9.29 17.88
CA ILE A 68 9.10 10.69 18.22
C ILE A 68 10.15 10.86 19.34
N ASP A 69 11.17 11.66 19.12
CA ASP A 69 12.08 12.07 20.17
C ASP A 69 11.37 13.11 21.08
N LYS A 70 11.28 12.82 22.37
CA LYS A 70 10.50 13.66 23.31
C LYS A 70 11.10 15.05 23.54
N ILE A 71 12.39 15.22 23.22
CA ILE A 71 13.15 16.45 23.46
C ILE A 71 13.19 17.32 22.22
N THR A 72 13.53 16.73 21.07
CA THR A 72 13.67 17.44 19.80
C THR A 72 12.36 17.51 19.02
N GLU A 73 11.40 16.65 19.35
CA GLU A 73 10.14 16.45 18.65
C GLU A 73 10.34 15.98 17.19
N GLU A 74 11.52 15.45 16.88
CA GLU A 74 11.83 14.90 15.57
C GLU A 74 11.14 13.54 15.38
N ILE A 75 10.55 13.34 14.19
CA ILE A 75 9.90 12.09 13.80
C ILE A 75 10.85 11.28 12.93
N SER A 76 10.99 9.99 13.27
CA SER A 76 11.80 9.03 12.52
C SER A 76 10.94 7.84 12.09
N TYR A 77 11.18 7.33 10.88
CA TYR A 77 10.47 6.17 10.33
C TYR A 77 11.27 4.90 10.55
N HIS A 78 10.56 3.80 10.88
CA HIS A 78 11.16 2.49 11.09
C HIS A 78 10.49 1.46 10.17
N ASN A 79 11.24 0.97 9.20
CA ASN A 79 10.79 -0.03 8.24
C ASN A 79 11.99 -0.86 7.76
N GLN A 80 11.79 -1.72 6.77
CA GLN A 80 12.89 -2.53 6.22
C GLN A 80 14.01 -1.68 5.62
N LEU A 81 13.71 -0.47 5.11
CA LEU A 81 14.71 0.46 4.57
C LEU A 81 15.61 1.04 5.67
N THR A 82 15.13 1.06 6.92
CA THR A 82 15.87 1.57 8.09
C THR A 82 16.42 0.46 8.97
N GLY A 83 16.33 -0.81 8.53
CA GLY A 83 16.96 -1.95 9.17
C GLY A 83 16.04 -2.95 9.86
N LEU A 84 14.70 -2.77 9.83
CA LEU A 84 13.77 -3.77 10.35
C LEU A 84 13.75 -5.03 9.44
N ASN A 85 13.49 -6.20 10.03
CA ASN A 85 13.60 -7.47 9.34
C ASN A 85 12.31 -7.92 8.63
N SER A 86 11.17 -7.24 8.86
CA SER A 86 9.91 -7.52 8.15
C SER A 86 9.05 -6.27 8.04
N SER A 87 7.98 -6.34 7.22
CA SER A 87 7.15 -5.18 6.89
C SER A 87 5.85 -5.07 7.70
N VAL A 88 5.30 -6.19 8.20
CA VAL A 88 3.99 -6.20 8.86
C VAL A 88 4.15 -6.36 10.36
N ILE A 89 4.21 -5.24 11.07
CA ILE A 89 4.33 -5.22 12.54
C ILE A 89 2.95 -5.45 13.15
N HIS A 90 2.87 -6.33 14.14
CA HIS A 90 1.62 -6.67 14.82
C HIS A 90 1.55 -6.12 16.24
N HIS A 91 2.67 -6.18 17.00
CA HIS A 91 2.76 -5.63 18.34
C HIS A 91 4.10 -4.97 18.59
N ILE A 92 4.12 -3.97 19.47
CA ILE A 92 5.32 -3.41 20.07
C ILE A 92 5.20 -3.46 21.59
N SER A 93 6.30 -3.73 22.27
CA SER A 93 6.32 -3.76 23.74
C SER A 93 7.67 -3.34 24.28
N HIS A 94 7.67 -2.58 25.39
CA HIS A 94 8.87 -2.12 26.04
C HIS A 94 9.25 -3.02 27.22
N ASN A 95 10.49 -3.48 27.26
CA ASN A 95 11.07 -4.11 28.44
C ASN A 95 11.76 -3.05 29.32
N GLU A 96 11.11 -2.63 30.40
CA GLU A 96 11.65 -1.61 31.28
C GLU A 96 12.97 -2.02 31.96
N SER A 97 13.19 -3.33 32.24
CA SER A 97 14.37 -3.82 32.94
C SER A 97 15.64 -3.73 32.10
N LEU A 98 15.52 -3.85 30.79
CA LEU A 98 16.62 -3.83 29.83
C LEU A 98 16.64 -2.55 29.00
N ASN A 99 15.59 -1.73 29.08
CA ASN A 99 15.35 -0.55 28.25
C ASN A 99 15.41 -0.87 26.73
N GLU A 100 14.73 -1.95 26.32
CA GLU A 100 14.69 -2.45 24.94
C GLU A 100 13.27 -2.48 24.43
N LEU A 101 13.10 -2.17 23.13
CA LEU A 101 11.84 -2.32 22.41
C LEU A 101 11.80 -3.71 21.75
N MET A 102 10.71 -4.45 21.96
CA MET A 102 10.38 -5.64 21.19
C MET A 102 9.37 -5.29 20.12
N ILE A 103 9.64 -5.68 18.88
CA ILE A 103 8.79 -5.52 17.71
C ILE A 103 8.42 -6.91 17.21
N CYS A 104 7.14 -7.24 17.20
CA CYS A 104 6.62 -8.53 16.78
C CYS A 104 5.93 -8.43 15.42
N TYR A 105 6.30 -9.29 14.49
CA TYR A 105 5.74 -9.32 13.15
C TYR A 105 4.70 -10.42 12.96
N GLN A 106 3.77 -10.20 12.04
CA GLN A 106 2.72 -11.16 11.69
C GLN A 106 3.27 -12.53 11.25
N ASN A 107 4.43 -12.56 10.62
CA ASN A 107 5.09 -13.78 10.16
C ASN A 107 5.83 -14.56 11.26
N GLY A 108 5.85 -14.04 12.49
CA GLY A 108 6.52 -14.65 13.64
C GLY A 108 8.00 -14.27 13.81
N GLN A 109 8.53 -13.36 13.03
CA GLN A 109 9.82 -12.72 13.35
C GLN A 109 9.64 -11.77 14.54
N ILE A 110 10.73 -11.54 15.27
CA ILE A 110 10.77 -10.60 16.37
C ILE A 110 12.08 -9.82 16.29
N ASP A 111 12.00 -8.48 16.29
CA ASP A 111 13.16 -7.62 16.41
C ASP A 111 13.23 -7.05 17.83
N ILE A 112 14.45 -7.03 18.39
CA ILE A 112 14.76 -6.35 19.65
C ILE A 112 15.65 -5.17 19.32
N VAL A 113 15.19 -3.97 19.66
CA VAL A 113 15.90 -2.70 19.46
C VAL A 113 16.37 -2.17 20.80
N ASP A 114 17.65 -1.95 20.95
CA ASP A 114 18.24 -1.39 22.18
C ASP A 114 18.29 0.15 22.17
N GLU A 115 18.79 0.77 23.22
CA GLU A 115 18.91 2.21 23.34
C GLU A 115 19.91 2.84 22.33
N THR A 116 20.77 2.03 21.70
CA THR A 116 21.72 2.47 20.68
C THR A 116 21.16 2.33 19.26
N GLN A 117 19.91 1.88 19.13
CA GLN A 117 19.23 1.56 17.88
C GLN A 117 19.83 0.33 17.17
N GLU A 118 20.59 -0.53 17.86
CA GLU A 118 21.03 -1.80 17.32
C GLU A 118 19.85 -2.78 17.31
N ILE A 119 19.65 -3.46 16.17
CA ILE A 119 18.53 -4.38 15.94
C ILE A 119 19.06 -5.81 15.96
N VAL A 120 18.48 -6.66 16.82
CA VAL A 120 18.73 -8.09 16.85
C VAL A 120 17.47 -8.85 16.47
N ASN A 121 17.53 -9.65 15.40
CA ASN A 121 16.40 -10.44 14.92
C ASN A 121 16.36 -11.82 15.55
N ILE A 122 15.17 -12.26 15.98
CA ILE A 122 14.86 -13.60 16.44
C ILE A 122 13.88 -14.23 15.45
N SER A 123 14.37 -15.20 14.68
CA SER A 123 13.61 -15.82 13.57
C SER A 123 13.17 -17.27 13.83
N ASP A 124 13.37 -17.80 15.04
CA ASP A 124 13.05 -19.19 15.39
C ASP A 124 11.59 -19.56 15.13
N LEU A 125 10.64 -18.68 15.46
CA LEU A 125 9.23 -18.89 15.21
C LEU A 125 8.90 -18.78 13.72
N TYR A 126 9.55 -17.89 12.99
CA TYR A 126 9.39 -17.75 11.53
C TYR A 126 9.76 -19.04 10.80
N HIS A 127 10.83 -19.73 11.21
CA HIS A 127 11.32 -20.96 10.59
C HIS A 127 10.55 -22.22 11.01
N LYS A 128 9.62 -22.15 11.97
CA LYS A 128 8.74 -23.27 12.29
C LYS A 128 7.84 -23.64 11.11
N GLN A 129 7.34 -24.91 11.09
CA GLN A 129 6.47 -25.41 10.02
C GLN A 129 5.28 -24.50 9.74
N ALA A 130 4.92 -24.38 8.46
CA ALA A 130 3.84 -23.48 8.00
C ALA A 130 2.43 -23.81 8.55
N SER A 131 2.22 -25.00 9.10
CA SER A 131 0.95 -25.44 9.71
C SER A 131 0.68 -24.86 11.11
N ILE A 132 1.69 -24.23 11.74
CA ILE A 132 1.56 -23.63 13.07
C ILE A 132 1.30 -22.13 12.89
N SER A 133 0.25 -21.62 13.57
CA SER A 133 0.00 -20.17 13.63
C SER A 133 1.23 -19.48 14.24
N LYS A 134 1.66 -18.39 13.61
CA LYS A 134 2.79 -17.57 14.07
C LYS A 134 2.33 -16.27 14.72
N GLN A 135 1.02 -16.10 14.87
CA GLN A 135 0.42 -14.92 15.44
C GLN A 135 0.69 -14.84 16.94
N ILE A 136 1.22 -13.71 17.36
CA ILE A 136 1.37 -13.33 18.76
C ILE A 136 0.11 -12.52 19.11
N ASN A 137 -0.68 -13.00 20.08
CA ASN A 137 -1.95 -12.41 20.45
C ASN A 137 -1.81 -11.34 21.54
N ASP A 138 -0.83 -11.50 22.45
CA ASP A 138 -0.56 -10.58 23.55
C ASP A 138 0.84 -10.81 24.12
N ILE A 139 1.38 -9.82 24.81
CA ILE A 139 2.75 -9.82 25.34
C ILE A 139 2.76 -9.35 26.80
N CYS A 140 3.30 -10.17 27.68
CA CYS A 140 3.55 -9.77 29.05
C CYS A 140 5.06 -9.75 29.36
N MET A 141 5.59 -8.56 29.62
CA MET A 141 6.97 -8.39 30.06
C MET A 141 7.11 -8.69 31.54
N TYR A 142 8.08 -9.51 31.90
CA TYR A 142 8.39 -9.84 33.28
C TYR A 142 9.90 -9.92 33.51
N GLN A 143 10.46 -8.96 34.19
CA GLN A 143 11.92 -8.83 34.39
C GLN A 143 12.67 -8.80 33.03
N ASN A 144 13.56 -9.77 32.78
CA ASN A 144 14.30 -9.93 31.52
C ASN A 144 13.65 -10.94 30.58
N LYS A 145 12.38 -11.31 30.78
CA LYS A 145 11.63 -12.25 29.94
C LYS A 145 10.41 -11.60 29.34
N ALA A 146 10.01 -12.11 28.16
CA ALA A 146 8.72 -11.83 27.55
C ALA A 146 7.92 -13.13 27.45
N PHE A 147 6.69 -13.13 27.95
CA PHE A 147 5.73 -14.22 27.76
C PHE A 147 4.77 -13.84 26.66
N LEU A 148 4.75 -14.64 25.61
CA LEU A 148 3.96 -14.39 24.38
C LEU A 148 2.75 -15.33 24.38
N ALA A 149 1.56 -14.77 24.31
CA ALA A 149 0.31 -15.51 24.11
C ALA A 149 0.19 -15.92 22.64
N MET A 150 0.06 -17.21 22.37
CA MET A 150 0.02 -17.78 21.01
C MET A 150 -1.24 -18.61 20.81
N ASP A 151 -1.59 -18.86 19.54
CA ASP A 151 -2.73 -19.73 19.20
C ASP A 151 -2.53 -21.21 19.60
N PHE A 152 -1.33 -21.58 20.03
CA PHE A 152 -1.02 -22.96 20.45
C PHE A 152 -0.56 -23.09 21.92
N GLY A 153 -0.40 -21.98 22.63
CA GLY A 153 0.08 -21.96 24.01
C GLY A 153 0.79 -20.68 24.40
N VAL A 154 1.88 -20.79 25.14
CA VAL A 154 2.69 -19.65 25.59
C VAL A 154 4.15 -19.87 25.22
N ILE A 155 4.81 -18.86 24.69
CA ILE A 155 6.27 -18.83 24.47
C ILE A 155 6.92 -17.98 25.56
N CYS A 156 8.01 -18.48 26.15
CA CYS A 156 8.91 -17.71 26.99
C CYS A 156 10.16 -17.32 26.20
N LEU A 157 10.40 -16.02 26.07
CA LEU A 157 11.55 -15.46 25.39
C LEU A 157 12.47 -14.80 26.43
N ASP A 158 13.76 -15.16 26.44
CA ASP A 158 14.78 -14.50 27.22
C ASP A 158 15.28 -13.27 26.46
N MET A 159 14.84 -12.09 26.87
CA MET A 159 15.19 -10.81 26.25
C MET A 159 16.68 -10.50 26.31
N LYS A 160 17.36 -10.92 27.42
CA LYS A 160 18.79 -10.68 27.57
C LYS A 160 19.65 -11.57 26.68
N ARG A 161 19.24 -12.83 26.46
CA ARG A 161 19.92 -13.79 25.56
C ARG A 161 19.43 -13.64 24.11
N LYS A 162 18.30 -12.99 23.92
CA LYS A 162 17.65 -12.75 22.64
C LYS A 162 17.34 -14.07 21.91
N GLU A 163 16.74 -15.01 22.65
CA GLU A 163 16.36 -16.34 22.14
C GLU A 163 15.07 -16.83 22.82
N ILE A 164 14.33 -17.73 22.12
CA ILE A 164 13.21 -18.43 22.71
C ILE A 164 13.77 -19.43 23.72
N GLU A 165 13.44 -19.25 25.00
CA GLU A 165 13.86 -20.15 26.09
C GLU A 165 13.02 -21.43 26.09
N ASP A 166 11.69 -21.29 26.06
CA ASP A 166 10.75 -22.41 26.16
C ASP A 166 9.44 -22.16 25.40
N THR A 167 8.71 -23.26 25.10
CA THR A 167 7.37 -23.25 24.54
C THR A 167 6.45 -24.12 25.39
N TYR A 168 5.38 -23.55 25.94
CA TYR A 168 4.47 -24.23 26.86
C TYR A 168 3.15 -24.58 26.17
N TYR A 169 2.86 -25.88 26.03
CA TYR A 169 1.59 -26.42 25.57
C TYR A 169 0.70 -26.69 26.77
N ILE A 170 -0.16 -25.74 27.14
CA ILE A 170 -0.82 -25.64 28.44
C ILE A 170 -2.11 -26.47 28.55
N GLY A 171 -2.57 -27.05 27.47
CA GLY A 171 -3.77 -27.90 27.47
C GLY A 171 -3.54 -29.28 28.10
N THR A 172 -4.61 -29.96 28.46
CA THR A 172 -4.55 -31.32 29.06
C THR A 172 -3.77 -32.27 28.14
N ASN A 173 -2.83 -33.02 28.71
CA ASN A 173 -1.85 -33.84 27.99
C ASN A 173 -0.98 -33.05 26.97
N SER A 174 -0.62 -31.82 27.34
CA SER A 174 0.19 -30.93 26.51
C SER A 174 -0.42 -30.65 25.12
N THR A 175 -1.75 -30.56 25.06
CA THR A 175 -2.44 -30.14 23.84
C THR A 175 -2.33 -28.64 23.61
N GLU A 176 -2.45 -28.23 22.35
CA GLU A 176 -2.51 -26.81 21.96
C GLU A 176 -3.74 -26.13 22.54
N VAL A 177 -3.59 -24.90 23.00
CA VAL A 177 -4.65 -24.00 23.48
C VAL A 177 -4.37 -22.61 22.94
N SER A 178 -5.33 -22.02 22.23
CA SER A 178 -5.25 -20.62 21.84
C SER A 178 -5.35 -19.72 23.08
N VAL A 179 -4.24 -19.06 23.41
CA VAL A 179 -4.14 -18.05 24.46
C VAL A 179 -4.29 -16.69 23.83
N GLN A 180 -5.30 -15.93 24.29
CA GLN A 180 -5.61 -14.61 23.73
C GLN A 180 -4.96 -13.48 24.49
N PHE A 181 -4.86 -13.63 25.82
CA PHE A 181 -4.27 -12.63 26.70
C PHE A 181 -3.44 -13.29 27.79
N ILE A 182 -2.42 -12.57 28.26
CA ILE A 182 -1.52 -13.06 29.30
C ILE A 182 -1.10 -11.92 30.23
N THR A 183 -1.12 -12.18 31.54
CA THR A 183 -0.57 -11.26 32.54
C THR A 183 0.08 -12.03 33.68
N ILE A 184 0.89 -11.35 34.48
CA ILE A 184 1.58 -11.93 35.62
C ILE A 184 1.27 -11.11 36.89
N LEU A 185 0.91 -11.81 37.94
CA LEU A 185 0.67 -11.23 39.27
C LEU A 185 1.30 -12.12 40.32
N ASP A 186 2.12 -11.56 41.19
CA ASP A 186 2.76 -12.28 42.32
C ASP A 186 3.40 -13.60 41.88
N ASP A 187 4.31 -13.55 40.85
CA ASP A 187 5.02 -14.69 40.28
C ASP A 187 4.12 -15.81 39.76
N THR A 188 2.86 -15.50 39.50
CA THR A 188 1.87 -16.41 38.89
C THR A 188 1.48 -15.90 37.48
N ILE A 189 1.58 -16.78 36.50
CA ILE A 189 1.11 -16.52 35.12
C ILE A 189 -0.40 -16.75 35.08
N TYR A 190 -1.09 -15.83 34.43
CA TYR A 190 -2.53 -15.91 34.10
C TYR A 190 -2.67 -15.86 32.58
N ALA A 191 -2.90 -17.02 31.97
CA ALA A 191 -3.11 -17.17 30.53
C ALA A 191 -4.60 -17.37 30.24
N LEU A 192 -5.18 -16.50 29.43
CA LEU A 192 -6.61 -16.47 29.15
C LEU A 192 -6.90 -17.03 27.75
N SER A 193 -7.67 -18.08 27.73
CA SER A 193 -8.34 -18.60 26.53
C SER A 193 -9.81 -18.14 26.53
N ASN A 194 -10.57 -18.34 25.46
CA ASN A 194 -11.95 -17.83 25.31
C ASN A 194 -12.89 -18.07 26.51
N GLN A 195 -12.75 -19.19 27.22
CA GLN A 195 -13.65 -19.59 28.31
C GLN A 195 -12.92 -20.07 29.56
N THR A 196 -11.60 -20.18 29.51
CA THR A 196 -10.78 -20.80 30.56
C THR A 196 -9.62 -19.91 30.91
N LEU A 197 -9.43 -19.72 32.22
CA LEU A 197 -8.24 -19.13 32.80
C LEU A 197 -7.29 -20.26 33.19
N TYR A 198 -6.06 -20.21 32.69
CA TYR A 198 -4.95 -21.08 33.06
C TYR A 198 -4.01 -20.34 33.99
N THR A 199 -3.59 -20.94 35.08
CA THR A 199 -2.68 -20.34 36.06
C THR A 199 -1.57 -21.29 36.43
N ALA A 200 -0.34 -20.80 36.50
CA ALA A 200 0.82 -21.58 36.98
C ALA A 200 1.84 -20.64 37.63
N ALA A 201 2.57 -21.12 38.66
CA ALA A 201 3.66 -20.35 39.22
C ALA A 201 4.86 -20.33 38.26
N ILE A 202 5.54 -19.19 38.13
CA ILE A 202 6.69 -19.04 37.22
C ILE A 202 7.84 -20.01 37.55
N ASP A 203 8.01 -20.32 38.83
CA ASP A 203 9.07 -21.21 39.32
C ASP A 203 8.74 -22.71 39.13
N ASP A 204 7.53 -23.05 38.72
CA ASP A 204 7.12 -24.42 38.42
C ASP A 204 7.70 -24.89 37.08
N ASN A 205 7.63 -26.23 36.83
CA ASN A 205 7.98 -26.78 35.53
C ASN A 205 6.85 -26.53 34.53
N LEU A 206 6.84 -25.36 33.92
CA LEU A 206 5.79 -24.92 32.99
C LEU A 206 5.66 -25.74 31.70
N MET A 207 6.67 -26.56 31.37
CA MET A 207 6.58 -27.54 30.27
C MET A 207 5.68 -28.74 30.58
N ASP A 208 5.42 -29.01 31.85
CA ASP A 208 4.50 -30.03 32.30
C ASP A 208 3.11 -29.41 32.52
N TYR A 209 2.16 -29.77 31.66
CA TYR A 209 0.79 -29.26 31.72
C TYR A 209 0.10 -29.47 33.09
N SER A 210 0.57 -30.40 33.93
CA SER A 210 -0.02 -30.68 35.23
C SER A 210 0.16 -29.53 36.26
N TYR A 211 1.10 -28.63 36.01
CA TYR A 211 1.29 -27.43 36.83
C TYR A 211 0.34 -26.30 36.42
N TRP A 212 -0.34 -26.42 35.25
CA TRP A 212 -1.31 -25.43 34.81
C TRP A 212 -2.70 -25.74 35.38
N HIS A 213 -3.14 -24.93 36.33
CA HIS A 213 -4.47 -25.05 36.94
C HIS A 213 -5.51 -24.28 36.12
N THR A 214 -6.72 -24.81 36.02
CA THR A 214 -7.77 -24.21 35.22
C THR A 214 -8.94 -23.73 36.07
N SER A 215 -9.49 -22.57 35.70
CA SER A 215 -10.74 -22.07 36.25
C SER A 215 -11.60 -21.43 35.15
N PRO A 216 -12.95 -21.43 35.30
CA PRO A 216 -13.79 -20.83 34.30
C PRO A 216 -13.67 -19.30 34.32
N LEU A 217 -13.68 -18.70 33.14
CA LEU A 217 -13.88 -17.26 32.95
C LEU A 217 -15.35 -16.88 33.10
N PRO A 218 -15.68 -15.64 33.44
CA PRO A 218 -17.04 -15.15 33.37
C PRO A 218 -17.66 -15.40 32.00
N VAL A 219 -18.90 -15.85 31.93
CA VAL A 219 -19.64 -16.05 30.67
C VAL A 219 -19.88 -14.72 30.00
N GLY A 220 -19.60 -14.60 28.71
CA GLY A 220 -19.80 -13.37 27.93
C GLY A 220 -19.17 -13.44 26.55
N LYS A 221 -19.15 -12.31 25.85
CA LYS A 221 -18.46 -12.13 24.56
C LYS A 221 -16.93 -12.21 24.75
N GLU A 222 -16.18 -11.84 23.73
CA GLU A 222 -14.71 -11.79 23.75
C GLU A 222 -14.18 -10.85 24.83
N ILE A 223 -13.02 -11.21 25.37
CA ILE A 223 -12.25 -10.37 26.30
C ILE A 223 -11.55 -9.30 25.47
N GLN A 224 -11.49 -8.09 25.99
CA GLN A 224 -10.91 -6.92 25.29
C GLN A 224 -9.67 -6.36 26.00
N GLY A 225 -9.06 -7.12 26.88
CA GLY A 225 -7.82 -6.80 27.59
C GLY A 225 -7.72 -7.46 28.95
N VAL A 226 -6.49 -7.69 29.39
CA VAL A 226 -6.16 -8.22 30.73
C VAL A 226 -5.00 -7.44 31.32
N GLU A 227 -5.07 -7.14 32.62
CA GLU A 227 -3.96 -6.52 33.35
C GLU A 227 -3.97 -6.93 34.84
N ALA A 228 -2.77 -7.07 35.40
CA ALA A 228 -2.61 -7.24 36.85
C ALA A 228 -2.58 -5.88 37.55
N PHE A 229 -3.48 -5.65 38.49
CA PHE A 229 -3.59 -4.39 39.24
C PHE A 229 -4.14 -4.59 40.65
N ALA A 230 -3.53 -3.93 41.65
CA ALA A 230 -3.99 -3.92 43.05
C ALA A 230 -4.31 -5.32 43.59
N GLU A 231 -3.33 -6.24 43.48
CA GLU A 231 -3.42 -7.65 43.90
C GLU A 231 -4.56 -8.44 43.25
N ARG A 232 -4.97 -8.07 42.02
CA ARG A 232 -6.05 -8.68 41.25
C ARG A 232 -5.67 -8.79 39.78
N VAL A 233 -6.27 -9.77 39.11
CA VAL A 233 -6.30 -9.78 37.63
C VAL A 233 -7.58 -9.12 37.16
N CYS A 234 -7.46 -8.08 36.35
CA CYS A 234 -8.56 -7.31 35.80
C CYS A 234 -8.75 -7.65 34.34
N ILE A 235 -9.99 -7.80 33.88
CA ILE A 235 -10.34 -7.96 32.46
C ILE A 235 -11.47 -7.01 32.07
N VAL A 236 -11.53 -6.64 30.81
CA VAL A 236 -12.71 -6.02 30.21
C VAL A 236 -13.47 -7.09 29.40
N ARG A 237 -14.74 -7.27 29.72
CA ARG A 237 -15.65 -8.19 29.05
C ARG A 237 -17.07 -7.67 29.07
N ASP A 238 -17.80 -7.76 27.94
CA ASP A 238 -19.17 -7.22 27.82
C ASP A 238 -19.28 -5.75 28.24
N SER A 239 -18.29 -4.94 27.85
CA SER A 239 -18.19 -3.52 28.20
C SER A 239 -18.14 -3.23 29.70
N CYS A 240 -17.76 -4.20 30.52
CA CYS A 240 -17.64 -4.07 31.96
C CYS A 240 -16.25 -4.50 32.44
N LEU A 241 -15.81 -3.89 33.50
CA LEU A 241 -14.64 -4.31 34.26
C LEU A 241 -14.97 -5.51 35.13
N TRP A 242 -14.13 -6.53 35.13
CA TRP A 242 -14.19 -7.68 36.01
C TRP A 242 -12.84 -7.81 36.73
N SER A 243 -12.88 -8.24 37.99
CA SER A 243 -11.67 -8.55 38.75
C SER A 243 -11.67 -9.98 39.26
N TYR A 244 -10.49 -10.63 39.20
CA TYR A 244 -10.25 -11.96 39.80
C TYR A 244 -9.36 -11.81 41.04
N HIS A 245 -9.88 -12.25 42.17
CA HIS A 245 -9.18 -12.24 43.45
C HIS A 245 -9.71 -13.39 44.33
N ASN A 246 -8.84 -14.06 45.06
CA ASN A 246 -9.19 -15.20 45.91
C ASN A 246 -10.05 -16.26 45.17
N GLN A 247 -9.66 -16.63 43.98
CA GLN A 247 -10.32 -17.62 43.09
C GLN A 247 -11.77 -17.25 42.70
N LYS A 248 -12.14 -16.00 42.75
CA LYS A 248 -13.50 -15.53 42.45
C LYS A 248 -13.47 -14.33 41.53
N TRP A 249 -14.31 -14.39 40.50
CA TRP A 249 -14.61 -13.26 39.63
C TRP A 249 -15.69 -12.36 40.23
N THR A 250 -15.46 -11.05 40.15
CA THR A 250 -16.42 -10.02 40.57
C THR A 250 -16.62 -9.04 39.42
N LYS A 251 -17.90 -8.77 39.07
CA LYS A 251 -18.27 -7.81 38.04
C LYS A 251 -18.38 -6.41 38.64
N HIS A 252 -17.78 -5.43 37.99
CA HIS A 252 -17.87 -4.01 38.29
C HIS A 252 -18.64 -3.33 37.15
N PRO A 253 -19.92 -2.99 37.39
CA PRO A 253 -20.72 -2.32 36.34
C PRO A 253 -20.13 -0.95 36.02
N SER A 254 -20.18 -0.57 34.77
CA SER A 254 -19.76 0.73 34.27
C SER A 254 -20.91 1.42 33.54
N GLU A 255 -21.02 2.72 33.67
CA GLU A 255 -21.92 3.56 32.86
C GLU A 255 -21.37 3.74 31.44
N PHE A 256 -20.10 3.39 31.22
CA PHE A 256 -19.38 3.54 29.96
C PHE A 256 -19.20 2.17 29.29
N SER A 257 -19.17 2.17 27.95
CA SER A 257 -18.85 0.98 27.17
C SER A 257 -17.32 0.82 27.13
N LEU A 258 -16.78 -0.03 28.00
CA LEU A 258 -15.34 -0.28 28.09
C LEU A 258 -14.89 -1.16 26.93
N ARG A 259 -13.70 -0.88 26.35
CA ARG A 259 -13.17 -1.59 25.19
C ARG A 259 -11.74 -2.10 25.35
N GLY A 260 -11.07 -1.78 26.42
CA GLY A 260 -9.69 -2.23 26.65
C GLY A 260 -9.15 -1.83 28.01
N LEU A 261 -8.04 -2.46 28.38
CA LEU A 261 -7.23 -2.14 29.54
C LEU A 261 -5.81 -1.82 29.06
N ARG A 262 -5.19 -0.84 29.67
CA ARG A 262 -3.78 -0.50 29.45
C ARG A 262 -3.14 -0.14 30.77
N LYS A 263 -1.97 -0.71 31.00
CA LYS A 263 -1.19 -0.43 32.21
C LYS A 263 0.05 0.39 31.84
N THR A 264 0.27 1.45 32.58
CA THR A 264 1.49 2.25 32.48
C THR A 264 2.06 2.47 33.86
N LYS A 265 3.26 1.94 34.11
CA LYS A 265 3.85 1.88 35.46
C LYS A 265 2.89 1.26 36.47
N GLU A 266 2.50 1.98 37.51
CA GLU A 266 1.59 1.51 38.56
C GLU A 266 0.10 1.88 38.31
N GLN A 267 -0.21 2.60 37.22
CA GLN A 267 -1.57 3.02 36.93
C GLN A 267 -2.22 2.08 35.90
N LEU A 268 -3.48 1.79 36.11
CA LEU A 268 -4.32 1.05 35.18
C LEU A 268 -5.35 1.98 34.56
N PHE A 269 -5.52 1.93 33.27
CA PHE A 269 -6.53 2.67 32.51
C PHE A 269 -7.53 1.74 31.83
N VAL A 270 -8.79 2.13 31.84
CA VAL A 270 -9.80 1.60 30.93
C VAL A 270 -10.01 2.56 29.78
N LEU A 271 -10.08 2.02 28.58
CA LEU A 271 -10.39 2.73 27.35
C LEU A 271 -11.88 2.61 27.05
N VAL A 272 -12.50 3.67 26.55
CA VAL A 272 -13.95 3.76 26.34
C VAL A 272 -14.28 3.82 24.85
N ALA A 273 -15.35 3.16 24.44
CA ALA A 273 -15.75 3.03 23.02
C ALA A 273 -16.39 4.30 22.43
N ASN A 274 -16.31 5.42 23.12
CA ASN A 274 -16.87 6.71 22.67
C ASN A 274 -15.90 7.84 23.02
N GLN A 275 -16.20 9.06 22.62
CA GLN A 275 -15.32 10.23 22.67
C GLN A 275 -14.98 10.73 24.11
N TYR A 276 -15.01 9.88 25.12
CA TYR A 276 -14.77 10.31 26.53
C TYR A 276 -13.32 10.17 27.00
N GLY A 277 -12.44 9.51 26.23
CA GLY A 277 -11.02 9.39 26.57
C GLY A 277 -10.67 8.17 27.43
N ALA A 278 -9.68 8.33 28.31
CA ALA A 278 -9.20 7.27 29.19
C ALA A 278 -9.52 7.55 30.66
N PHE A 279 -9.98 6.50 31.37
CA PHE A 279 -10.28 6.56 32.81
C PHE A 279 -9.25 5.77 33.59
N GLU A 280 -8.68 6.36 34.60
CA GLU A 280 -7.84 5.66 35.58
C GLU A 280 -8.71 4.77 36.48
N VAL A 281 -8.24 3.54 36.68
CA VAL A 281 -8.86 2.58 37.60
C VAL A 281 -8.22 2.79 39.00
N MET A 282 -9.02 3.22 39.96
CA MET A 282 -8.55 3.38 41.35
C MET A 282 -8.35 2.01 42.03
N PRO A 283 -7.58 1.92 43.12
CA PRO A 283 -7.39 0.67 43.87
C PRO A 283 -8.69 -0.01 44.37
N ASP A 284 -9.76 0.74 44.52
CA ASP A 284 -11.10 0.26 44.89
C ASP A 284 -11.92 -0.16 43.64
N LEU A 285 -11.29 -0.08 42.44
CA LEU A 285 -11.88 -0.36 41.12
C LEU A 285 -12.95 0.63 40.66
N SER A 286 -13.05 1.80 41.30
CA SER A 286 -13.78 2.93 40.78
C SER A 286 -13.04 3.56 39.57
N LEU A 287 -13.80 4.20 38.66
CA LEU A 287 -13.25 4.84 37.47
C LEU A 287 -13.20 6.36 37.64
N GLN A 288 -12.04 6.95 37.38
CA GLN A 288 -11.86 8.39 37.39
C GLN A 288 -11.42 8.87 36.01
N LEU A 289 -12.17 9.81 35.39
CA LEU A 289 -11.75 10.41 34.14
C LEU A 289 -10.45 11.19 34.35
N THR A 290 -9.41 10.76 33.66
CA THR A 290 -8.06 11.33 33.78
C THR A 290 -7.64 12.05 32.52
N VAL A 291 -7.96 11.48 31.33
CA VAL A 291 -7.62 12.08 30.04
C VAL A 291 -8.90 12.26 29.20
N PRO A 292 -9.48 13.48 29.20
CA PRO A 292 -10.69 13.76 28.41
C PRO A 292 -10.33 14.11 26.94
N TYR A 293 -9.84 13.11 26.19
CA TYR A 293 -9.49 13.26 24.78
C TYR A 293 -10.14 12.14 23.95
N GLY A 294 -10.80 12.44 22.90
CA GLY A 294 -11.42 11.60 21.88
C GLY A 294 -11.32 10.07 22.01
N TYR A 295 -11.18 9.37 20.91
CA TYR A 295 -10.95 7.92 20.90
C TYR A 295 -9.47 7.61 21.12
N VAL A 296 -9.15 6.96 22.25
CA VAL A 296 -7.80 6.56 22.66
C VAL A 296 -7.67 5.05 22.59
N HIS A 297 -6.65 4.53 21.89
CA HIS A 297 -6.35 3.10 21.73
C HIS A 297 -5.31 2.61 22.72
N ASP A 298 -4.35 3.45 23.06
CA ASP A 298 -3.31 3.15 24.02
C ASP A 298 -2.87 4.43 24.74
N ILE A 299 -2.29 4.29 25.93
CA ILE A 299 -1.87 5.40 26.79
C ILE A 299 -0.59 5.06 27.52
N GLN A 300 0.36 5.99 27.53
CA GLN A 300 1.58 5.91 28.31
C GLN A 300 1.77 7.18 29.13
N LYS A 301 2.22 7.00 30.39
CA LYS A 301 2.47 8.13 31.30
C LYS A 301 3.94 8.54 31.27
N ASP A 302 4.20 9.84 31.15
CA ASP A 302 5.53 10.43 31.20
C ASP A 302 5.54 11.64 32.14
N GLY A 303 5.96 11.42 33.37
CA GLY A 303 5.91 12.45 34.43
C GLY A 303 4.50 12.94 34.69
N ASN A 304 4.23 14.20 34.36
CA ASN A 304 2.91 14.83 34.47
C ASN A 304 2.11 14.80 33.13
N SER A 305 2.70 14.29 32.08
CA SER A 305 2.13 14.20 30.74
C SER A 305 1.64 12.80 30.43
N TYR A 306 0.75 12.68 29.48
CA TYR A 306 0.37 11.41 28.88
C TYR A 306 0.63 11.47 27.37
N TRP A 307 1.09 10.35 26.81
CA TRP A 307 1.17 10.08 25.40
C TRP A 307 0.03 9.14 25.04
N LEU A 308 -0.73 9.48 24.02
CA LEU A 308 -1.95 8.80 23.63
C LEU A 308 -1.82 8.28 22.20
N ALA A 309 -2.15 7.03 22.00
CA ALA A 309 -2.46 6.49 20.68
C ALA A 309 -3.91 6.83 20.32
N THR A 310 -4.18 7.49 19.21
CA THR A 310 -5.52 7.98 18.88
C THR A 310 -6.04 7.42 17.56
N GLU A 311 -7.36 7.47 17.38
CA GLU A 311 -8.06 6.99 16.18
C GLU A 311 -7.81 7.87 14.94
N ASN A 312 -7.56 9.18 15.08
CA ASN A 312 -7.54 10.09 13.92
C ASN A 312 -6.44 11.16 13.97
N ASN A 313 -5.77 11.34 15.10
CA ASN A 313 -4.88 12.49 15.34
C ASN A 313 -3.42 12.05 15.58
N GLY A 314 -3.07 10.83 15.15
CA GLY A 314 -1.74 10.31 15.39
C GLY A 314 -1.45 10.07 16.87
N VAL A 315 -0.25 10.38 17.29
CA VAL A 315 0.16 10.38 18.70
C VAL A 315 -0.11 11.74 19.30
N VAL A 316 -0.74 11.78 20.49
CA VAL A 316 -1.07 13.02 21.16
C VAL A 316 -0.38 13.09 22.50
N ARG A 317 0.43 14.13 22.72
CA ARG A 317 0.98 14.46 24.05
C ARG A 317 0.04 15.40 24.78
N THR A 318 -0.32 15.06 26.02
CA THR A 318 -1.13 15.94 26.87
C THR A 318 -0.29 16.53 27.99
N GLU A 319 -0.37 17.82 28.17
CA GLU A 319 0.27 18.51 29.30
C GLU A 319 -0.60 19.68 29.76
N ASN A 320 -1.03 19.65 31.03
CA ASN A 320 -1.85 20.74 31.62
C ASN A 320 -3.10 21.10 30.81
N ASN A 321 -3.82 20.11 30.28
CA ASN A 321 -4.97 20.23 29.38
C ASN A 321 -4.65 20.88 28.00
N ASN A 322 -3.38 21.01 27.63
CA ASN A 322 -2.99 21.27 26.26
C ASN A 322 -2.74 19.93 25.55
N TYR A 323 -3.04 19.89 24.26
CA TYR A 323 -2.90 18.70 23.42
C TYR A 323 -1.99 19.06 22.24
N GLN A 324 -0.94 18.30 22.05
CA GLN A 324 -0.04 18.43 20.90
C GLN A 324 -0.07 17.13 20.11
N GLU A 325 -0.32 17.24 18.83
CA GLU A 325 -0.48 16.12 17.89
C GLU A 325 0.82 15.90 17.13
N PHE A 326 1.18 14.64 16.93
CA PHE A 326 2.34 14.19 16.16
C PHE A 326 1.91 13.11 15.18
N HIS A 327 2.05 13.39 13.92
CA HIS A 327 1.90 12.39 12.85
C HIS A 327 2.80 12.77 11.68
N PRO A 328 3.45 11.77 11.04
CA PRO A 328 4.16 11.98 9.79
C PRO A 328 3.20 12.44 8.67
N ASP A 329 3.75 13.12 7.65
CA ASP A 329 3.00 13.36 6.42
C ASP A 329 2.74 12.03 5.70
N GLY A 330 1.51 11.81 5.28
CA GLY A 330 1.09 10.56 4.66
C GLY A 330 -0.37 10.59 4.20
N PRO A 331 -0.82 9.52 3.50
CA PRO A 331 -2.22 9.35 3.21
C PRO A 331 -3.04 9.16 4.51
N ILE A 332 -4.33 9.44 4.47
CA ILE A 332 -5.19 9.21 5.64
C ILE A 332 -5.60 7.74 5.77
N ASN A 333 -5.51 6.98 4.69
CA ASN A 333 -5.94 5.58 4.63
C ASN A 333 -4.89 4.74 3.89
N ASN A 334 -4.62 3.54 4.39
CA ASN A 334 -3.66 2.61 3.78
C ASN A 334 -4.23 1.83 2.58
N VAL A 335 -5.53 1.93 2.30
CA VAL A 335 -6.14 1.25 1.17
C VAL A 335 -5.94 2.07 -0.10
N ALA A 336 -5.05 1.63 -0.97
CA ALA A 336 -4.81 2.21 -2.29
C ALA A 336 -5.44 1.33 -3.37
N TYR A 337 -6.78 1.26 -3.39
CA TYR A 337 -7.53 0.41 -4.30
C TYR A 337 -7.41 0.86 -5.76
N ARG A 338 -7.49 2.18 -6.00
CA ARG A 338 -7.27 2.76 -7.32
C ARG A 338 -6.31 3.93 -7.20
N MET A 339 -5.32 3.92 -8.07
CA MET A 339 -4.36 5.01 -8.21
C MET A 339 -4.33 5.50 -9.66
N ARG A 340 -4.18 6.81 -9.84
CA ARG A 340 -4.03 7.41 -11.16
C ARG A 340 -3.21 8.69 -11.10
N PHE A 341 -2.21 8.77 -11.96
CA PHE A 341 -1.50 10.01 -12.23
C PHE A 341 -2.23 10.87 -13.25
N PHE A 342 -2.25 12.15 -12.99
CA PHE A 342 -2.49 13.21 -13.99
C PHE A 342 -1.32 14.18 -13.87
N GLU A 343 -0.48 14.21 -14.89
CA GLU A 343 0.83 14.86 -14.82
C GLU A 343 1.63 14.33 -13.60
N ASP A 344 1.97 15.20 -12.64
CA ASP A 344 2.74 14.84 -11.44
C ASP A 344 1.87 14.70 -10.16
N ARG A 345 0.53 14.74 -10.29
CA ARG A 345 -0.39 14.51 -9.16
C ARG A 345 -0.91 13.08 -9.18
N LEU A 346 -0.59 12.32 -8.12
CA LEU A 346 -1.12 10.98 -7.89
C LEU A 346 -2.40 11.06 -7.05
N TYR A 347 -3.53 10.67 -7.60
CA TYR A 347 -4.74 10.42 -6.83
C TYR A 347 -4.75 8.99 -6.31
N VAL A 348 -5.17 8.81 -5.05
CA VAL A 348 -5.33 7.52 -4.38
C VAL A 348 -6.72 7.44 -3.77
N LEU A 349 -7.48 6.42 -4.18
CA LEU A 349 -8.85 6.21 -3.73
C LEU A 349 -8.98 4.85 -3.03
N PRO A 350 -9.70 4.77 -1.89
CA PRO A 350 -9.83 3.54 -1.12
C PRO A 350 -10.71 2.48 -1.79
N GLY A 351 -11.58 2.87 -2.73
CA GLY A 351 -12.37 1.95 -3.55
C GLY A 351 -13.44 1.17 -2.78
N GLY A 352 -13.86 0.08 -3.39
CA GLY A 352 -14.83 -0.88 -2.85
C GLY A 352 -15.94 -1.24 -3.85
N ARG A 353 -15.85 -2.45 -4.49
CA ARG A 353 -16.94 -2.99 -5.33
C ARG A 353 -17.24 -4.46 -5.06
N TRP A 354 -16.34 -5.16 -4.41
CA TRP A 354 -16.51 -6.56 -4.10
C TRP A 354 -17.28 -6.72 -2.78
N ALA A 355 -17.94 -7.84 -2.57
CA ALA A 355 -18.83 -8.04 -1.42
C ALA A 355 -18.16 -7.87 -0.04
N THR A 356 -16.85 -8.08 0.04
CA THR A 356 -16.04 -7.89 1.25
C THR A 356 -15.52 -6.46 1.43
N GLU A 357 -15.68 -5.59 0.44
CA GLU A 357 -15.12 -4.24 0.37
C GLU A 357 -16.19 -3.14 0.31
N ASN A 358 -17.46 -3.53 0.24
CA ASN A 358 -18.57 -2.59 0.13
C ASN A 358 -18.69 -1.68 1.36
N LYS A 359 -19.01 -0.42 1.11
CA LYS A 359 -19.17 0.66 2.11
C LYS A 359 -17.84 1.08 2.75
N THR A 360 -16.76 1.00 1.98
CA THR A 360 -15.53 1.70 2.32
C THR A 360 -15.80 3.20 2.31
N PHE A 361 -15.41 3.90 3.36
CA PHE A 361 -15.61 5.35 3.46
C PHE A 361 -14.96 6.06 2.27
N GLY A 362 -15.71 6.95 1.64
CA GLY A 362 -15.25 7.77 0.53
C GLY A 362 -14.26 8.83 1.02
N GLU A 363 -13.01 8.67 0.67
CA GLU A 363 -11.91 9.59 0.99
C GLU A 363 -11.15 9.89 -0.30
N ILE A 364 -10.61 11.10 -0.41
CA ILE A 364 -9.79 11.49 -1.55
C ILE A 364 -8.42 11.87 -1.03
N MET A 365 -7.43 11.14 -1.48
CA MET A 365 -6.03 11.39 -1.15
C MET A 365 -5.29 11.75 -2.43
N TYR A 366 -4.43 12.75 -2.41
CA TYR A 366 -3.52 12.96 -3.51
C TYR A 366 -2.13 13.38 -3.04
N TYR A 367 -1.12 12.94 -3.79
CA TYR A 367 0.28 13.22 -3.56
C TYR A 367 0.82 14.07 -4.70
N GLU A 368 1.39 15.23 -4.38
CA GLU A 368 1.96 16.16 -5.35
C GLU A 368 3.16 16.89 -4.73
N ASN A 369 4.27 16.95 -5.44
CA ASN A 369 5.50 17.65 -4.99
C ASN A 369 6.02 17.19 -3.62
N GLY A 370 5.87 15.91 -3.28
CA GLY A 370 6.35 15.36 -2.02
C GLY A 370 5.41 15.56 -0.83
N ILE A 371 4.19 16.07 -1.04
CA ILE A 371 3.23 16.41 0.01
C ILE A 371 1.91 15.68 -0.23
N TRP A 372 1.33 15.14 0.84
CA TRP A 372 0.00 14.55 0.83
C TRP A 372 -1.08 15.59 1.12
N THR A 373 -2.17 15.52 0.36
CA THR A 373 -3.42 16.23 0.67
C THR A 373 -4.52 15.21 0.86
N ASN A 374 -5.22 15.32 1.99
CA ASN A 374 -6.26 14.39 2.39
C ASN A 374 -7.59 15.11 2.54
N ILE A 375 -8.64 14.60 1.90
CA ILE A 375 -10.01 15.07 2.05
C ILE A 375 -10.80 13.94 2.70
N THR A 376 -11.14 14.13 3.97
CA THR A 376 -11.74 13.07 4.80
C THR A 376 -13.20 12.82 4.45
N ASN A 377 -13.68 11.62 4.75
CA ASN A 377 -15.10 11.28 4.62
C ASN A 377 -16.01 12.24 5.42
N GLY A 378 -15.57 12.70 6.60
CA GLY A 378 -16.30 13.68 7.40
C GLY A 378 -16.52 14.99 6.66
N GLN A 379 -15.44 15.58 6.10
CA GLN A 379 -15.52 16.83 5.32
C GLN A 379 -16.44 16.68 4.09
N LEU A 380 -16.34 15.56 3.39
CA LEU A 380 -17.17 15.27 2.22
C LEU A 380 -18.63 15.05 2.61
N THR A 381 -18.90 14.34 3.69
CA THR A 381 -20.25 14.08 4.21
C THR A 381 -20.92 15.38 4.67
N ASP A 382 -20.20 16.24 5.37
CA ASP A 382 -20.70 17.53 5.83
C ASP A 382 -21.03 18.45 4.64
N ALA A 383 -20.18 18.45 3.60
CA ALA A 383 -20.38 19.26 2.42
C ALA A 383 -21.56 18.77 1.54
N CYS A 384 -21.76 17.47 1.46
CA CYS A 384 -22.82 16.86 0.64
C CYS A 384 -24.13 16.63 1.41
N GLU A 385 -24.14 16.77 2.72
CA GLU A 385 -25.22 16.36 3.64
C GLU A 385 -25.62 14.88 3.42
N HIS A 386 -24.66 14.07 2.94
CA HIS A 386 -24.86 12.66 2.58
C HIS A 386 -23.57 11.85 2.79
N PRO A 387 -23.60 10.68 3.43
CA PRO A 387 -22.44 9.80 3.57
C PRO A 387 -21.99 9.30 2.20
N LEU A 388 -20.69 9.35 1.94
CA LEU A 388 -20.09 8.92 0.68
C LEU A 388 -19.27 7.66 0.87
N TYR A 389 -19.37 6.72 -0.09
CA TYR A 389 -18.72 5.42 -0.04
C TYR A 389 -18.16 5.01 -1.39
N ASP A 390 -17.22 4.06 -1.37
CA ASP A 390 -16.79 3.26 -2.51
C ASP A 390 -16.32 4.09 -3.70
N PHE A 391 -15.36 4.99 -3.48
CA PHE A 391 -14.77 5.79 -4.54
C PHE A 391 -13.89 4.93 -5.47
N MET A 392 -14.21 4.94 -6.77
CA MET A 392 -13.71 3.97 -7.72
C MET A 392 -12.69 4.52 -8.71
N ASN A 393 -12.88 5.73 -9.18
CA ASN A 393 -12.04 6.32 -10.21
C ASN A 393 -12.08 7.85 -10.14
N VAL A 394 -11.09 8.48 -10.76
CA VAL A 394 -10.98 9.93 -10.89
C VAL A 394 -10.88 10.31 -12.37
N ALA A 395 -11.54 11.39 -12.75
CA ALA A 395 -11.41 12.03 -14.05
C ALA A 395 -11.05 13.50 -13.86
N GLN A 396 -9.80 13.87 -14.10
CA GLN A 396 -9.33 15.26 -14.02
C GLN A 396 -9.58 15.97 -15.34
N ASP A 397 -10.03 17.23 -15.27
CA ASP A 397 -10.19 18.10 -16.42
C ASP A 397 -8.82 18.36 -17.09
N PRO A 398 -8.63 18.06 -18.36
CA PRO A 398 -7.36 18.24 -19.04
C PRO A 398 -6.90 19.70 -19.14
N ASN A 399 -7.81 20.68 -18.91
CA ASN A 399 -7.53 22.11 -18.99
C ASN A 399 -7.39 22.79 -17.60
N ASP A 400 -7.84 22.13 -16.52
CA ASP A 400 -7.76 22.63 -15.15
C ASP A 400 -7.49 21.50 -14.16
N LYS A 401 -6.26 21.40 -13.71
CA LYS A 401 -5.83 20.33 -12.78
C LYS A 401 -6.55 20.33 -11.43
N ASN A 402 -7.20 21.43 -11.07
CA ASN A 402 -7.95 21.52 -9.82
C ASN A 402 -9.41 21.11 -9.96
N HIS A 403 -9.91 20.98 -11.18
CA HIS A 403 -11.25 20.52 -11.49
C HIS A 403 -11.23 19.02 -11.84
N TYR A 404 -11.96 18.21 -11.06
CA TYR A 404 -12.00 16.76 -11.26
C TYR A 404 -13.29 16.12 -10.75
N PHE A 405 -13.57 14.95 -11.23
CA PHE A 405 -14.72 14.13 -10.84
C PHE A 405 -14.28 12.83 -10.20
N ILE A 406 -14.97 12.43 -9.13
CA ILE A 406 -14.79 11.15 -8.45
C ILE A 406 -16.03 10.28 -8.69
N THR A 407 -15.80 9.07 -9.16
CA THR A 407 -16.86 8.07 -9.35
C THR A 407 -17.02 7.20 -8.11
N SER A 408 -18.22 6.67 -7.89
CA SER A 408 -18.55 5.81 -6.76
C SER A 408 -19.33 4.57 -7.20
N TYR A 409 -19.11 3.44 -6.51
CA TYR A 409 -19.93 2.22 -6.74
C TYR A 409 -21.32 2.28 -6.08
N GLY A 410 -21.71 3.39 -5.46
CA GLY A 410 -23.01 3.50 -4.80
C GLY A 410 -23.55 4.93 -4.67
N THR A 411 -22.70 5.88 -4.41
CA THR A 411 -23.11 7.23 -3.97
C THR A 411 -23.00 8.30 -5.07
N GLY A 412 -23.11 7.92 -6.33
CA GLY A 412 -23.22 8.86 -7.47
C GLY A 412 -21.87 9.34 -7.99
N LEU A 413 -21.88 10.55 -8.56
CA LEU A 413 -20.70 11.22 -9.13
C LEU A 413 -20.44 12.52 -8.37
N LEU A 414 -19.23 12.68 -7.86
CA LEU A 414 -18.82 13.84 -7.09
C LEU A 414 -17.95 14.76 -7.94
N GLU A 415 -18.32 16.03 -8.06
CA GLU A 415 -17.53 17.07 -8.70
C GLU A 415 -16.76 17.85 -7.64
N MET A 416 -15.48 18.02 -7.88
CA MET A 416 -14.54 18.66 -6.98
C MET A 416 -13.80 19.81 -7.66
N TYR A 417 -13.53 20.85 -6.91
CA TYR A 417 -12.56 21.88 -7.27
C TYR A 417 -11.54 22.04 -6.13
N ASP A 418 -10.30 21.66 -6.41
CA ASP A 418 -9.24 21.53 -5.40
C ASP A 418 -9.70 20.61 -4.24
N THR A 419 -9.84 21.12 -3.04
CA THR A 419 -10.32 20.36 -1.86
C THR A 419 -11.80 20.59 -1.56
N THR A 420 -12.51 21.32 -2.42
CA THR A 420 -13.90 21.75 -2.18
C THR A 420 -14.86 20.94 -3.05
N VAL A 421 -15.94 20.47 -2.45
CA VAL A 421 -17.07 19.85 -3.17
C VAL A 421 -17.80 20.95 -3.97
N VAL A 422 -17.94 20.73 -5.28
CA VAL A 422 -18.76 21.59 -6.15
C VAL A 422 -20.19 21.05 -6.18
N GLN A 423 -20.36 19.76 -6.50
CA GLN A 423 -21.67 19.14 -6.63
C GLN A 423 -21.60 17.61 -6.45
N LEU A 424 -22.60 17.05 -5.81
CA LEU A 424 -22.90 15.61 -5.86
C LEU A 424 -24.04 15.38 -6.86
N TYR A 425 -23.77 14.57 -7.88
CA TYR A 425 -24.73 14.18 -8.90
C TYR A 425 -25.40 12.86 -8.56
N LEU A 426 -26.72 12.91 -8.42
CA LEU A 426 -27.62 11.78 -8.17
C LEU A 426 -28.79 11.82 -9.16
N PRO A 427 -29.67 10.81 -9.22
CA PRO A 427 -30.81 10.79 -10.14
C PRO A 427 -31.79 11.97 -9.99
N ASN A 428 -31.81 12.64 -8.84
CA ASN A 428 -32.70 13.76 -8.58
C ASN A 428 -32.21 15.09 -9.20
N ASN A 429 -30.92 15.18 -9.55
CA ASN A 429 -30.33 16.41 -10.09
C ASN A 429 -29.45 16.18 -11.34
N SER A 430 -29.47 14.99 -11.91
CA SER A 430 -28.69 14.63 -13.10
C SER A 430 -29.42 13.61 -13.96
N ASN A 431 -28.80 13.20 -15.07
CA ASN A 431 -29.30 12.12 -15.91
C ASN A 431 -28.91 10.71 -15.42
N LEU A 432 -28.18 10.61 -14.32
CA LEU A 432 -27.76 9.33 -13.73
C LEU A 432 -28.97 8.50 -13.29
N GLN A 433 -28.79 7.18 -13.28
CA GLN A 433 -29.80 6.23 -12.89
C GLN A 433 -29.32 5.34 -11.74
N SER A 434 -30.22 5.02 -10.84
CA SER A 434 -29.93 4.11 -9.75
C SER A 434 -30.16 2.65 -10.13
N ALA A 435 -29.24 1.78 -9.72
CA ALA A 435 -29.40 0.33 -9.78
C ALA A 435 -30.51 -0.18 -8.85
N ALA A 436 -30.92 0.64 -7.84
CA ALA A 436 -32.04 0.36 -6.93
C ALA A 436 -32.92 1.60 -6.80
N PRO A 437 -33.96 1.75 -7.61
CA PRO A 437 -34.81 2.97 -7.62
C PRO A 437 -35.47 3.33 -6.29
N ASN A 438 -35.57 2.38 -5.37
CA ASN A 438 -36.11 2.60 -4.01
C ASN A 438 -35.08 3.18 -3.02
N ASP A 439 -33.80 3.19 -3.39
CA ASP A 439 -32.71 3.73 -2.58
C ASP A 439 -31.63 4.34 -3.52
N PRO A 440 -31.98 5.43 -4.23
CA PRO A 440 -31.11 6.00 -5.25
C PRO A 440 -29.81 6.58 -4.66
N ASP A 441 -29.86 7.08 -3.45
CA ASP A 441 -28.72 7.78 -2.83
C ASP A 441 -27.57 6.82 -2.49
N ASN A 442 -27.88 5.52 -2.31
CA ASN A 442 -26.89 4.49 -1.99
C ASN A 442 -26.61 3.51 -3.16
N TYR A 443 -27.33 3.62 -4.28
CA TYR A 443 -27.20 2.69 -5.41
C TYR A 443 -27.09 3.37 -6.78
N THR A 444 -26.63 4.62 -6.82
CA THR A 444 -26.25 5.29 -8.08
C THR A 444 -24.79 5.00 -8.36
N ARG A 445 -24.53 4.06 -9.27
CA ARG A 445 -23.22 3.50 -9.55
C ARG A 445 -22.59 4.16 -10.77
N THR A 446 -21.49 4.89 -10.57
CA THR A 446 -20.72 5.55 -11.64
C THR A 446 -19.28 5.04 -11.63
N ASP A 447 -19.06 3.77 -11.93
CA ASP A 447 -17.78 3.08 -11.74
C ASP A 447 -16.60 3.67 -12.51
N ALA A 448 -16.87 4.25 -13.70
CA ALA A 448 -15.81 4.79 -14.55
C ALA A 448 -16.22 6.13 -15.17
N ALA A 449 -15.27 7.06 -15.18
CA ALA A 449 -15.37 8.31 -15.92
C ALA A 449 -14.01 8.70 -16.52
N MET A 450 -14.03 9.45 -17.63
CA MET A 450 -12.84 9.99 -18.26
C MET A 450 -13.19 11.23 -19.11
N TYR A 451 -12.26 12.13 -19.28
CA TYR A 451 -12.34 13.17 -20.29
C TYR A 451 -11.79 12.69 -21.63
N ASP A 452 -12.44 13.09 -22.71
CA ASP A 452 -11.90 12.96 -24.06
C ASP A 452 -11.04 14.19 -24.45
N GLU A 453 -10.38 14.12 -25.60
CA GLU A 453 -9.54 15.22 -26.12
C GLU A 453 -10.32 16.50 -26.46
N GLN A 454 -11.65 16.40 -26.62
CA GLN A 454 -12.54 17.55 -26.86
C GLN A 454 -13.05 18.19 -25.58
N GLY A 455 -12.67 17.63 -24.40
CA GLY A 455 -13.11 18.11 -23.10
C GLY A 455 -14.51 17.64 -22.70
N ASN A 456 -15.04 16.58 -23.29
CA ASN A 456 -16.28 15.97 -22.84
C ASN A 456 -15.99 14.94 -21.75
N LEU A 457 -16.80 14.93 -20.70
CA LEU A 457 -16.73 13.95 -19.64
C LEU A 457 -17.61 12.74 -19.93
N TRP A 458 -17.00 11.58 -20.16
CA TRP A 458 -17.68 10.31 -20.31
C TRP A 458 -17.89 9.66 -18.96
N ILE A 459 -19.09 9.12 -18.70
CA ILE A 459 -19.46 8.48 -17.43
C ILE A 459 -20.17 7.16 -17.75
N LEU A 460 -19.73 6.07 -17.16
CA LEU A 460 -20.41 4.78 -17.21
C LEU A 460 -21.27 4.60 -15.96
N ASN A 461 -22.57 4.45 -16.16
CA ASN A 461 -23.53 4.27 -15.09
C ASN A 461 -24.03 2.83 -15.06
N ALA A 462 -23.61 2.06 -14.06
CA ALA A 462 -23.94 0.65 -13.94
C ALA A 462 -25.36 0.42 -13.39
N GLY A 463 -26.02 -0.62 -13.87
CA GLY A 463 -27.32 -1.08 -13.35
C GLY A 463 -28.53 -0.26 -13.76
N GLY A 464 -28.36 0.73 -14.65
CA GLY A 464 -29.48 1.47 -15.26
C GLY A 464 -30.09 0.67 -16.40
N ASP A 465 -31.43 0.59 -16.44
CA ASP A 465 -32.14 -0.15 -17.52
C ASP A 465 -32.33 0.67 -18.80
N ILE A 466 -32.16 1.99 -18.72
CA ILE A 466 -32.54 2.90 -19.82
C ILE A 466 -31.30 3.51 -20.48
N ASN A 467 -30.37 4.08 -19.70
CA ASN A 467 -29.15 4.66 -20.24
C ASN A 467 -27.95 4.25 -19.38
N ASN A 468 -26.92 3.71 -20.00
CA ASN A 468 -25.72 3.23 -19.29
C ASN A 468 -24.45 4.03 -19.63
N VAL A 469 -24.56 4.99 -20.55
CA VAL A 469 -23.51 5.94 -20.87
C VAL A 469 -24.06 7.36 -20.80
N HIS A 470 -23.32 8.22 -20.14
CA HIS A 470 -23.58 9.65 -20.10
C HIS A 470 -22.34 10.39 -20.58
N VAL A 471 -22.56 11.42 -21.38
CA VAL A 471 -21.53 12.34 -21.83
C VAL A 471 -21.95 13.74 -21.42
N VAL A 472 -21.11 14.38 -20.60
CA VAL A 472 -21.25 15.82 -20.29
C VAL A 472 -20.36 16.57 -21.26
N SER A 473 -20.95 17.37 -22.15
CA SER A 473 -20.19 18.13 -23.14
C SER A 473 -19.31 19.19 -22.46
N ALA A 474 -18.29 19.69 -23.15
CA ALA A 474 -17.45 20.81 -22.67
C ALA A 474 -18.26 22.08 -22.34
N GLN A 475 -19.53 22.16 -22.75
CA GLN A 475 -20.48 23.25 -22.42
C GLN A 475 -21.36 22.90 -21.21
N GLY A 476 -21.18 21.71 -20.60
CA GLY A 476 -21.96 21.23 -19.44
C GLY A 476 -23.32 20.60 -19.78
N GLU A 477 -23.58 20.28 -21.06
CA GLU A 477 -24.82 19.64 -21.46
C GLU A 477 -24.74 18.12 -21.32
N TRP A 478 -25.76 17.50 -20.69
CA TRP A 478 -25.83 16.05 -20.49
C TRP A 478 -26.50 15.33 -21.69
N HIS A 479 -25.79 14.39 -22.25
CA HIS A 479 -26.29 13.45 -23.25
C HIS A 479 -26.26 12.03 -22.67
N SER A 480 -27.32 11.25 -22.90
CA SER A 480 -27.47 9.93 -22.28
C SER A 480 -27.99 8.92 -23.27
N PHE A 481 -27.35 7.76 -23.36
CA PHE A 481 -27.73 6.70 -24.29
C PHE A 481 -27.30 5.32 -23.78
N ASN A 482 -27.80 4.27 -24.46
CA ASN A 482 -27.37 2.90 -24.26
C ASN A 482 -26.35 2.48 -25.30
N LEU A 483 -25.30 1.80 -24.88
CA LEU A 483 -24.47 1.05 -25.81
C LEU A 483 -25.27 -0.11 -26.40
N GLN A 484 -25.24 -0.24 -27.73
CA GLN A 484 -25.92 -1.30 -28.48
C GLN A 484 -24.91 -2.08 -29.30
N GLN A 485 -25.01 -3.41 -29.28
CA GLN A 485 -24.23 -4.28 -30.15
C GLN A 485 -24.45 -3.88 -31.61
N HIS A 486 -23.39 -3.61 -32.35
CA HIS A 486 -23.49 -3.04 -33.70
C HIS A 486 -24.34 -3.88 -34.65
N ASP A 487 -24.15 -5.20 -34.66
CA ASP A 487 -24.79 -6.10 -35.62
C ASP A 487 -26.24 -6.43 -35.25
N THR A 488 -26.51 -6.71 -33.94
CA THR A 488 -27.84 -7.16 -33.49
C THR A 488 -28.69 -6.05 -32.93
N LYS A 489 -28.10 -4.90 -32.59
CA LYS A 489 -28.76 -3.77 -31.90
C LYS A 489 -29.26 -4.09 -30.52
N ASP A 490 -28.80 -5.21 -29.93
CA ASP A 490 -29.10 -5.55 -28.55
C ASP A 490 -28.37 -4.59 -27.59
N VAL A 491 -29.04 -4.20 -26.54
CA VAL A 491 -28.43 -3.35 -25.50
C VAL A 491 -27.33 -4.13 -24.76
N ILE A 492 -26.13 -3.55 -24.72
CA ILE A 492 -25.01 -4.07 -23.92
C ILE A 492 -25.22 -3.62 -22.47
N ARG A 493 -25.54 -4.57 -21.58
CA ARG A 493 -25.74 -4.27 -20.16
C ARG A 493 -24.40 -4.01 -19.48
N ILE A 494 -24.26 -2.82 -18.89
CA ILE A 494 -23.11 -2.41 -18.09
C ILE A 494 -23.49 -2.56 -16.62
N GLU A 495 -22.92 -3.57 -15.95
CA GLU A 495 -23.22 -3.82 -14.53
C GLU A 495 -22.04 -3.51 -13.61
N THR A 496 -20.83 -3.81 -14.05
CA THR A 496 -19.58 -3.55 -13.29
C THR A 496 -18.47 -3.19 -14.28
N PRO A 497 -18.49 -2.00 -14.86
CA PRO A 497 -17.40 -1.56 -15.72
C PRO A 497 -16.15 -1.28 -14.87
N GLY A 498 -14.99 -1.54 -15.43
CA GLY A 498 -13.72 -1.27 -14.77
C GLY A 498 -13.24 0.17 -14.95
N GLU A 499 -12.90 0.47 -16.18
CA GLU A 499 -12.38 1.78 -16.58
C GLU A 499 -12.73 2.04 -18.05
N ILE A 500 -12.47 3.23 -18.53
CA ILE A 500 -12.53 3.55 -19.96
C ILE A 500 -11.09 3.77 -20.42
N LEU A 501 -10.60 2.92 -21.32
CA LEU A 501 -9.28 3.04 -21.93
C LEU A 501 -9.43 3.57 -23.35
N VAL A 502 -8.87 4.76 -23.63
CA VAL A 502 -8.82 5.31 -24.98
C VAL A 502 -7.76 4.57 -25.79
N ASP A 503 -8.10 4.12 -26.99
CA ASP A 503 -7.16 3.44 -27.88
C ASP A 503 -6.12 4.44 -28.42
N LYS A 504 -4.84 4.18 -28.21
CA LYS A 504 -3.72 5.04 -28.65
C LYS A 504 -3.66 5.23 -30.18
N ARG A 505 -4.28 4.31 -30.96
CA ARG A 505 -4.34 4.40 -32.42
C ARG A 505 -5.38 5.38 -32.92
N ASN A 506 -6.48 5.49 -32.17
CA ASN A 506 -7.60 6.36 -32.54
C ASN A 506 -8.37 6.77 -31.25
N PRO A 507 -8.34 8.04 -30.82
CA PRO A 507 -9.02 8.51 -29.62
C PRO A 507 -10.55 8.39 -29.66
N GLN A 508 -11.14 8.14 -30.84
CA GLN A 508 -12.56 7.83 -30.98
C GLN A 508 -12.90 6.39 -30.56
N TRP A 509 -11.91 5.55 -30.28
CA TRP A 509 -12.10 4.18 -29.86
C TRP A 509 -11.88 4.08 -28.35
N LYS A 510 -12.83 3.44 -27.67
CA LYS A 510 -12.81 3.28 -26.23
C LYS A 510 -13.01 1.82 -25.86
N TRP A 511 -12.08 1.27 -25.08
CA TRP A 511 -12.15 -0.06 -24.52
C TRP A 511 -12.77 0.01 -23.14
N ILE A 512 -13.78 -0.83 -22.87
CA ILE A 512 -14.51 -0.89 -21.61
C ILE A 512 -14.52 -2.33 -21.12
N PRO A 513 -13.78 -2.70 -20.08
CA PRO A 513 -13.86 -4.00 -19.46
C PRO A 513 -15.13 -4.08 -18.61
N LEU A 514 -15.90 -5.14 -18.75
CA LEU A 514 -16.97 -5.53 -17.86
C LEU A 514 -16.43 -6.59 -16.90
N CYS A 515 -16.28 -6.22 -15.61
CA CYS A 515 -15.46 -6.98 -14.67
C CYS A 515 -16.12 -8.27 -14.18
N ARG A 516 -17.44 -8.27 -13.97
CA ARG A 516 -18.22 -9.44 -13.52
C ARG A 516 -19.67 -9.35 -14.00
N TYR A 517 -20.43 -10.43 -13.79
CA TYR A 517 -21.79 -10.71 -14.27
C TYR A 517 -21.83 -10.68 -15.80
N ASN A 518 -21.82 -9.97 -16.60
CA ASN A 518 -21.64 -10.02 -18.04
C ASN A 518 -20.15 -9.81 -18.42
N THR A 519 -19.25 -10.59 -17.82
CA THR A 519 -17.81 -10.42 -18.00
C THR A 519 -17.41 -10.43 -19.47
N GLY A 520 -16.63 -9.42 -19.88
CA GLY A 520 -16.22 -9.29 -21.27
C GLY A 520 -15.54 -7.94 -21.57
N LEU A 521 -15.31 -7.68 -22.84
CA LEU A 521 -14.79 -6.41 -23.33
C LEU A 521 -15.75 -5.78 -24.33
N VAL A 522 -15.93 -4.48 -24.22
CA VAL A 522 -16.61 -3.65 -25.21
C VAL A 522 -15.58 -2.76 -25.90
N LEU A 523 -15.60 -2.71 -27.22
CA LEU A 523 -14.96 -1.66 -28.01
C LEU A 523 -16.05 -0.75 -28.55
N LEU A 524 -16.06 0.49 -28.08
CA LEU A 524 -16.91 1.57 -28.58
C LEU A 524 -16.11 2.42 -29.57
N GLN A 525 -16.70 2.68 -30.73
CA GLN A 525 -16.21 3.60 -31.75
C GLN A 525 -17.26 4.72 -31.88
N ASP A 526 -16.97 5.91 -31.38
CA ASP A 526 -17.88 7.07 -31.33
C ASP A 526 -17.85 7.90 -32.60
N ASN A 527 -16.99 7.56 -33.57
CA ASN A 527 -16.82 8.19 -34.88
C ASN A 527 -16.68 9.73 -34.84
N GLY A 528 -16.26 10.30 -33.68
CA GLY A 528 -16.00 11.73 -33.51
C GLY A 528 -17.23 12.57 -33.17
N SER A 529 -18.35 11.94 -32.83
CA SER A 529 -19.59 12.57 -32.38
C SER A 529 -20.03 12.08 -31.01
N PRO A 530 -19.25 12.34 -29.93
CA PRO A 530 -19.42 11.75 -28.59
C PRO A 530 -20.80 11.99 -27.97
N THR A 531 -21.56 12.95 -28.44
CA THR A 531 -22.92 13.28 -27.97
C THR A 531 -24.05 12.74 -28.83
N ASP A 532 -23.73 12.10 -29.98
CA ASP A 532 -24.72 11.53 -30.90
C ASP A 532 -24.48 10.03 -31.11
N PRO A 533 -25.19 9.14 -30.39
CA PRO A 533 -24.96 7.69 -30.48
C PRO A 533 -25.44 7.04 -31.81
N ARG A 534 -26.03 7.79 -32.75
CA ARG A 534 -26.61 7.22 -33.98
C ARG A 534 -25.57 6.65 -34.93
N ASP A 535 -24.37 7.12 -34.92
CA ASP A 535 -23.22 6.64 -35.70
C ASP A 535 -22.26 5.76 -34.92
N ASP A 536 -22.51 5.55 -33.62
CA ASP A 536 -21.70 4.69 -32.75
C ASP A 536 -21.70 3.23 -33.22
N LYS A 537 -20.53 2.61 -33.05
CA LYS A 537 -20.38 1.18 -33.23
C LYS A 537 -19.79 0.57 -31.99
N ALA A 538 -20.56 -0.25 -31.28
CA ALA A 538 -20.05 -1.00 -30.13
C ALA A 538 -20.02 -2.50 -30.45
N VAL A 539 -18.92 -3.14 -30.11
CA VAL A 539 -18.74 -4.59 -30.25
C VAL A 539 -18.40 -5.14 -28.85
N TYR A 540 -19.22 -6.09 -28.42
CA TYR A 540 -19.07 -6.73 -27.12
C TYR A 540 -18.72 -8.19 -27.27
N ARG A 541 -17.68 -8.65 -26.56
CA ARG A 541 -17.23 -10.05 -26.57
C ARG A 541 -17.04 -10.56 -25.15
N GLN A 542 -17.47 -11.82 -24.93
CA GLN A 542 -17.35 -12.53 -23.64
C GLN A 542 -16.42 -13.73 -23.71
N GLN A 543 -16.03 -14.14 -24.93
CA GLN A 543 -15.19 -15.30 -25.16
C GLN A 543 -14.20 -15.06 -26.29
N TRP A 544 -13.03 -15.64 -26.13
CA TRP A 544 -11.94 -15.55 -27.09
C TRP A 544 -11.40 -16.93 -27.46
N VAL A 545 -10.66 -16.99 -28.54
CA VAL A 545 -9.97 -18.20 -28.98
C VAL A 545 -8.50 -17.87 -29.14
N ASP A 546 -7.64 -18.63 -28.46
CA ASP A 546 -6.20 -18.42 -28.52
C ASP A 546 -5.61 -18.92 -29.86
N GLN A 547 -4.32 -18.69 -30.06
CA GLN A 547 -3.55 -19.09 -31.25
C GLN A 547 -3.53 -20.62 -31.49
N TYR A 548 -3.99 -21.42 -30.54
CA TYR A 548 -4.09 -22.90 -30.65
C TYR A 548 -5.54 -23.40 -30.72
N ASN A 549 -6.50 -22.52 -30.87
CA ASN A 549 -7.93 -22.78 -30.87
C ASN A 549 -8.49 -23.22 -29.50
N ASN A 550 -7.84 -22.87 -28.40
CA ASN A 550 -8.43 -23.06 -27.07
C ASN A 550 -9.38 -21.92 -26.76
N LEU A 551 -10.55 -22.28 -26.22
CA LEU A 551 -11.57 -21.30 -25.80
C LEU A 551 -11.19 -20.68 -24.45
N ILE A 552 -11.23 -19.37 -24.37
CA ILE A 552 -11.01 -18.56 -23.16
C ILE A 552 -12.31 -17.85 -22.81
N ILE A 553 -12.82 -18.12 -21.62
CA ILE A 553 -13.97 -17.47 -21.01
C ILE A 553 -13.57 -17.00 -19.61
N PRO A 554 -13.19 -15.75 -19.42
CA PRO A 554 -12.81 -15.24 -18.13
C PRO A 554 -14.02 -15.14 -17.19
N GLU A 555 -13.87 -15.60 -15.95
CA GLU A 555 -14.88 -15.40 -14.92
C GLU A 555 -14.92 -13.93 -14.47
N TYR A 556 -13.74 -13.32 -14.30
CA TYR A 556 -13.57 -11.91 -13.99
C TYR A 556 -12.47 -11.30 -14.86
N ILE A 557 -12.68 -10.04 -15.26
CA ILE A 557 -11.65 -9.16 -15.83
C ILE A 557 -11.40 -8.03 -14.84
N TYR A 558 -10.17 -7.89 -14.35
CA TYR A 558 -9.83 -6.88 -13.36
C TYR A 558 -9.20 -5.63 -13.97
N THR A 559 -8.45 -5.78 -15.05
CA THR A 559 -7.68 -4.70 -15.65
C THR A 559 -7.46 -4.90 -17.14
N ILE A 560 -7.28 -3.80 -17.85
CA ILE A 560 -6.79 -3.76 -19.22
C ILE A 560 -5.70 -2.70 -19.34
N ALA A 561 -4.75 -2.93 -20.26
CA ALA A 561 -3.72 -1.94 -20.61
C ALA A 561 -3.40 -2.02 -22.08
N GLN A 562 -3.02 -0.90 -22.70
CA GLN A 562 -2.53 -0.86 -24.07
C GLN A 562 -1.04 -0.53 -24.06
N ASP A 563 -0.23 -1.39 -24.67
CA ASP A 563 1.20 -1.18 -24.78
C ASP A 563 1.60 -0.28 -25.96
N HIS A 564 2.89 0.02 -26.11
CA HIS A 564 3.40 0.89 -27.17
C HIS A 564 3.31 0.24 -28.58
N ASN A 565 3.15 -1.09 -28.64
CA ASN A 565 2.87 -1.81 -29.87
C ASN A 565 1.35 -1.89 -30.18
N ASN A 566 0.54 -1.17 -29.41
CA ASN A 566 -0.91 -1.15 -29.49
C ASN A 566 -1.60 -2.51 -29.21
N THR A 567 -0.93 -3.39 -28.50
CA THR A 567 -1.51 -4.63 -28.02
C THR A 567 -2.34 -4.33 -26.76
N ILE A 568 -3.56 -4.85 -26.70
CA ILE A 568 -4.39 -4.77 -25.49
C ILE A 568 -4.08 -5.98 -24.60
N TRP A 569 -3.64 -5.71 -23.40
CA TRP A 569 -3.39 -6.68 -22.35
C TRP A 569 -4.63 -6.80 -21.46
N VAL A 570 -5.05 -8.01 -21.14
CA VAL A 570 -6.27 -8.27 -20.36
C VAL A 570 -5.91 -9.14 -19.18
N GLY A 571 -6.00 -8.59 -17.97
CA GLY A 571 -5.77 -9.29 -16.71
C GLY A 571 -7.06 -9.88 -16.15
N THR A 572 -7.02 -11.17 -15.78
CA THR A 572 -8.19 -11.93 -15.35
C THR A 572 -7.99 -12.60 -13.98
N SER A 573 -9.02 -13.29 -13.51
CA SER A 573 -8.94 -14.13 -12.29
C SER A 573 -8.01 -15.33 -12.45
N ARG A 574 -7.61 -15.68 -13.68
CA ARG A 574 -6.68 -16.76 -13.98
C ARG A 574 -5.77 -16.39 -15.14
N GLY A 575 -4.69 -15.69 -14.79
CA GLY A 575 -3.69 -15.24 -15.75
C GLY A 575 -4.17 -14.10 -16.64
N LEU A 576 -3.52 -13.95 -17.76
CA LEU A 576 -3.75 -12.90 -18.73
C LEU A 576 -3.79 -13.43 -20.17
N PHE A 577 -4.37 -12.65 -21.06
CA PHE A 577 -4.25 -12.81 -22.50
C PHE A 577 -4.10 -11.46 -23.17
N THR A 578 -3.73 -11.45 -24.44
CA THR A 578 -3.51 -10.23 -25.20
C THR A 578 -4.34 -10.23 -26.50
N ILE A 579 -4.70 -9.03 -26.96
CA ILE A 579 -5.31 -8.80 -28.28
C ILE A 579 -4.31 -7.95 -29.06
N PRO A 580 -3.47 -8.58 -29.90
CA PRO A 580 -2.50 -7.87 -30.72
C PRO A 580 -3.13 -6.85 -31.67
N ALA A 581 -2.41 -5.79 -32.00
CA ALA A 581 -2.88 -4.70 -32.85
C ALA A 581 -3.34 -5.13 -34.26
N HIS A 582 -2.83 -6.25 -34.80
CA HIS A 582 -3.20 -6.79 -36.10
C HIS A 582 -4.57 -7.52 -36.11
N ILE A 583 -5.11 -7.83 -34.90
CA ILE A 583 -6.42 -8.48 -34.77
C ILE A 583 -7.50 -7.41 -34.79
N ASP A 584 -8.37 -7.48 -35.77
CA ASP A 584 -9.58 -6.64 -35.85
C ASP A 584 -10.62 -7.17 -34.84
N PHE A 585 -10.71 -6.57 -33.68
CA PHE A 585 -11.67 -6.94 -32.62
C PHE A 585 -13.13 -6.85 -33.09
N THR A 586 -13.43 -6.03 -34.09
CA THR A 586 -14.80 -5.90 -34.60
C THR A 586 -15.25 -7.14 -35.38
N GLN A 587 -14.32 -7.87 -35.98
CA GLN A 587 -14.60 -9.04 -36.86
C GLN A 587 -14.15 -10.36 -36.20
N SER A 588 -13.22 -10.33 -35.27
CA SER A 588 -12.56 -11.53 -34.72
C SER A 588 -12.65 -11.58 -33.20
N ASN A 589 -12.76 -12.79 -32.64
CA ASN A 589 -12.61 -13.06 -31.21
C ASN A 589 -11.27 -13.76 -30.91
N GLN A 590 -10.30 -13.63 -31.79
CA GLN A 590 -8.96 -14.17 -31.55
C GLN A 590 -8.20 -13.38 -30.47
N CYS A 591 -7.37 -14.09 -29.75
CA CYS A 591 -6.44 -13.52 -28.78
C CYS A 591 -5.14 -14.34 -28.75
N GLU A 592 -4.16 -13.88 -28.02
CA GLU A 592 -2.92 -14.63 -27.80
C GLU A 592 -2.65 -14.82 -26.31
N LYS A 593 -2.25 -16.02 -25.93
CA LYS A 593 -1.61 -16.30 -24.62
C LYS A 593 -0.10 -16.27 -24.78
N ILE A 594 0.57 -15.63 -23.84
CA ILE A 594 2.02 -15.48 -23.83
C ILE A 594 2.65 -16.70 -23.17
N TYR A 595 3.68 -17.29 -23.78
CA TYR A 595 4.42 -18.41 -23.26
C TYR A 595 5.69 -17.97 -22.53
N VAL A 596 6.00 -18.68 -21.45
CA VAL A 596 7.27 -18.58 -20.74
C VAL A 596 7.95 -19.94 -20.79
N ARG A 597 9.21 -19.97 -21.22
CA ARG A 597 10.01 -21.20 -21.21
C ARG A 597 10.34 -21.59 -19.76
N ARG A 598 10.20 -22.88 -19.46
CA ARG A 598 10.66 -23.39 -18.18
C ARG A 598 12.18 -23.38 -18.12
N ASN A 599 12.72 -22.83 -17.04
CA ASN A 599 14.17 -22.82 -16.80
C ASN A 599 14.63 -24.10 -16.04
N ASP A 600 14.00 -25.25 -16.33
CA ASP A 600 14.24 -26.55 -15.68
C ASP A 600 15.02 -27.54 -16.57
N GLY A 601 15.57 -27.06 -17.70
CA GLY A 601 16.27 -27.89 -18.69
C GLY A 601 15.36 -28.72 -19.58
N THR A 602 14.02 -28.56 -19.45
CA THR A 602 13.04 -29.13 -20.39
C THR A 602 12.73 -28.15 -21.51
N ASN A 603 12.19 -28.66 -22.63
CA ASN A 603 11.66 -27.80 -23.71
C ASN A 603 10.18 -27.47 -23.49
N LEU A 604 9.69 -27.59 -22.26
CA LEU A 604 8.30 -27.28 -21.93
C LEU A 604 8.12 -25.77 -21.71
N VAL A 605 6.93 -25.30 -21.98
CA VAL A 605 6.50 -23.92 -21.79
C VAL A 605 5.27 -23.89 -20.88
N ASP A 606 5.15 -22.82 -20.09
CA ASP A 606 3.95 -22.49 -19.34
C ASP A 606 3.33 -21.22 -19.92
N TYR A 607 2.10 -20.94 -19.60
CA TYR A 607 1.51 -19.63 -19.87
C TYR A 607 1.94 -18.63 -18.79
N LEU A 608 2.19 -17.39 -19.22
CA LEU A 608 2.59 -16.32 -18.30
C LEU A 608 1.51 -16.11 -17.21
N LEU A 609 1.90 -16.31 -15.96
CA LEU A 609 1.08 -16.12 -14.76
C LEU A 609 -0.29 -16.84 -14.81
N GLU A 610 -0.38 -18.02 -15.42
CA GLU A 610 -1.63 -18.73 -15.76
C GLU A 610 -2.59 -18.95 -14.57
N ASN A 611 -2.05 -19.15 -13.37
CA ASN A 611 -2.85 -19.43 -12.17
C ASN A 611 -2.96 -18.24 -11.22
N GLU A 612 -2.44 -17.08 -11.61
CA GLU A 612 -2.46 -15.88 -10.81
C GLU A 612 -3.69 -15.02 -11.13
N GLN A 613 -4.29 -14.44 -10.11
CA GLN A 613 -5.23 -13.36 -10.29
C GLN A 613 -4.45 -12.07 -10.59
N ILE A 614 -4.73 -11.46 -11.72
CA ILE A 614 -4.06 -10.23 -12.19
C ILE A 614 -4.93 -9.03 -11.81
N ASN A 615 -4.54 -8.29 -10.80
CA ASN A 615 -5.29 -7.13 -10.31
C ASN A 615 -5.09 -5.88 -11.17
N CYS A 616 -3.85 -5.65 -11.63
CA CYS A 616 -3.49 -4.47 -12.41
C CYS A 616 -2.33 -4.76 -13.38
N ILE A 617 -2.33 -4.04 -14.50
CA ILE A 617 -1.25 -4.04 -15.50
C ILE A 617 -1.01 -2.59 -15.91
N VAL A 618 0.26 -2.14 -15.84
CA VAL A 618 0.67 -0.82 -16.28
C VAL A 618 1.91 -0.95 -17.17
N VAL A 619 1.97 -0.15 -18.21
CA VAL A 619 3.08 -0.15 -19.18
C VAL A 619 3.98 1.04 -18.90
N ASP A 620 5.29 0.81 -18.74
CA ASP A 620 6.26 1.87 -18.53
C ASP A 620 6.82 2.46 -19.84
N GLY A 621 7.60 3.52 -19.72
CA GLY A 621 8.18 4.23 -20.87
C GLY A 621 9.09 3.37 -21.76
N ALA A 622 9.62 2.27 -21.25
CA ALA A 622 10.39 1.27 -22.04
C ALA A 622 9.51 0.14 -22.62
N ASN A 623 8.18 0.30 -22.59
CA ASN A 623 7.23 -0.72 -23.03
C ASN A 623 7.29 -2.03 -22.25
N ARG A 624 7.83 -2.03 -21.01
CA ARG A 624 7.78 -3.16 -20.10
C ARG A 624 6.44 -3.15 -19.36
N LYS A 625 6.05 -4.27 -18.78
CA LYS A 625 4.75 -4.43 -18.12
C LYS A 625 4.97 -4.67 -16.64
N TRP A 626 4.51 -3.74 -15.83
CA TRP A 626 4.33 -3.94 -14.41
C TRP A 626 3.01 -4.65 -14.17
N ILE A 627 3.03 -5.79 -13.51
CA ILE A 627 1.86 -6.65 -13.26
C ILE A 627 1.73 -6.87 -11.77
N GLY A 628 0.63 -6.39 -11.19
CA GLY A 628 0.27 -6.64 -9.81
C GLY A 628 -0.68 -7.83 -9.68
N THR A 629 -0.38 -8.74 -8.75
CA THR A 629 -1.15 -9.96 -8.51
C THR A 629 -1.83 -9.94 -7.14
N ALA A 630 -2.79 -10.83 -6.93
CA ALA A 630 -3.50 -10.93 -5.65
C ALA A 630 -2.67 -11.64 -4.55
N ALA A 631 -1.65 -12.46 -4.91
CA ALA A 631 -0.95 -13.26 -3.91
C ALA A 631 0.56 -13.39 -4.14
N SER A 632 1.05 -13.07 -5.34
CA SER A 632 2.44 -13.31 -5.75
C SER A 632 3.24 -12.01 -5.94
N GLY A 633 2.78 -10.87 -5.40
CA GLY A 633 3.49 -9.61 -5.48
C GLY A 633 3.40 -8.93 -6.85
N ALA A 634 4.47 -8.21 -7.22
CA ALA A 634 4.55 -7.44 -8.45
C ALA A 634 5.66 -7.96 -9.37
N TYR A 635 5.35 -8.07 -10.66
CA TYR A 635 6.29 -8.48 -11.70
C TYR A 635 6.58 -7.31 -12.65
N LEU A 636 7.84 -7.16 -13.04
CA LEU A 636 8.25 -6.37 -14.20
C LEU A 636 8.71 -7.32 -15.29
N ILE A 637 8.02 -7.30 -16.42
CA ILE A 637 8.34 -8.15 -17.55
C ILE A 637 8.64 -7.36 -18.82
N GLU A 638 9.55 -7.88 -19.62
CA GLU A 638 9.85 -7.42 -20.97
C GLU A 638 9.51 -8.51 -21.98
N ILE A 639 8.91 -8.10 -23.10
CA ILE A 639 8.62 -9.00 -24.21
C ILE A 639 9.60 -8.73 -25.34
N GLY A 640 10.47 -9.67 -25.57
CA GLY A 640 11.46 -9.66 -26.64
C GLY A 640 11.22 -10.74 -27.68
N LYS A 641 12.24 -10.99 -28.49
CA LYS A 641 12.31 -12.12 -29.42
C LYS A 641 13.62 -12.86 -29.26
N ASP A 642 13.56 -14.19 -29.32
CA ASP A 642 14.75 -15.03 -29.33
C ASP A 642 15.46 -15.00 -30.69
N ASP A 643 16.63 -15.62 -30.78
CA ASP A 643 17.44 -15.69 -32.02
C ASP A 643 16.68 -16.35 -33.20
N ASN A 644 15.59 -17.06 -32.94
CA ASN A 644 14.73 -17.71 -33.94
C ASN A 644 13.52 -16.85 -34.31
N GLY A 645 13.35 -15.68 -33.68
CA GLY A 645 12.24 -14.78 -33.88
C GLY A 645 10.95 -15.16 -33.13
N ASN A 646 11.02 -16.12 -32.17
CA ASN A 646 9.88 -16.45 -31.30
C ASN A 646 9.79 -15.44 -30.17
N THR A 647 8.58 -15.24 -29.66
CA THR A 647 8.35 -14.43 -28.43
C THR A 647 9.16 -14.98 -27.27
N ASP A 648 9.91 -14.13 -26.63
CA ASP A 648 10.69 -14.43 -25.44
C ASP A 648 10.29 -13.45 -24.32
N VAL A 649 10.09 -13.99 -23.12
CA VAL A 649 9.64 -13.22 -21.94
C VAL A 649 10.75 -13.18 -20.92
N HIS A 650 11.21 -11.99 -20.61
CA HIS A 650 12.18 -11.76 -19.55
C HIS A 650 11.51 -11.17 -18.33
N THR A 651 11.61 -11.85 -17.19
CA THR A 651 11.26 -11.26 -15.90
C THR A 651 12.44 -10.41 -15.44
N ILE A 652 12.27 -9.09 -15.50
CA ILE A 652 13.29 -8.10 -15.09
C ILE A 652 13.33 -8.01 -13.57
N ALA A 653 12.15 -7.98 -12.92
CA ALA A 653 12.02 -7.97 -11.47
C ALA A 653 10.77 -8.73 -11.03
N HIS A 654 10.86 -9.33 -9.85
CA HIS A 654 9.72 -9.93 -9.14
C HIS A 654 9.82 -9.55 -7.67
N PHE A 655 8.97 -8.64 -7.23
CA PHE A 655 8.93 -8.11 -5.86
C PHE A 655 7.88 -8.82 -5.03
N THR A 656 8.33 -9.32 -3.88
CA THR A 656 7.50 -9.94 -2.84
C THR A 656 7.89 -9.39 -1.47
N THR A 657 7.07 -9.63 -0.46
CA THR A 657 7.41 -9.27 0.93
C THR A 657 8.66 -9.99 1.47
N ASP A 658 9.09 -11.09 0.82
CA ASP A 658 10.26 -11.88 1.25
C ASP A 658 11.56 -11.36 0.63
N ASN A 659 11.52 -10.68 -0.52
CA ASN A 659 12.71 -10.26 -1.24
C ASN A 659 12.80 -8.74 -1.51
N SER A 660 11.82 -7.98 -1.03
CA SER A 660 11.75 -6.53 -1.23
C SER A 660 10.96 -5.85 -0.11
N PRO A 661 11.04 -4.51 0.02
CA PRO A 661 10.23 -3.74 0.96
C PRO A 661 8.72 -3.68 0.64
N LEU A 662 8.24 -4.43 -0.36
CA LEU A 662 6.82 -4.47 -0.71
C LEU A 662 5.97 -4.82 0.53
N LEU A 663 4.94 -4.01 0.80
CA LEU A 663 4.17 -4.10 2.05
C LEU A 663 3.21 -5.30 2.09
N SER A 664 2.80 -5.82 0.93
CA SER A 664 1.98 -7.03 0.80
C SER A 664 2.14 -7.65 -0.58
N ASN A 665 2.04 -8.98 -0.66
CA ASN A 665 1.98 -9.69 -1.93
C ASN A 665 0.64 -9.51 -2.67
N ASN A 666 -0.38 -8.96 -2.01
CA ASN A 666 -1.62 -8.52 -2.66
C ASN A 666 -1.46 -7.08 -3.15
N VAL A 667 -1.08 -6.92 -4.41
CA VAL A 667 -0.94 -5.63 -5.08
C VAL A 667 -2.26 -5.29 -5.75
N LEU A 668 -2.95 -4.27 -5.22
CA LEU A 668 -4.29 -3.85 -5.67
C LEU A 668 -4.22 -2.98 -6.91
N SER A 669 -3.27 -2.06 -6.95
CA SER A 669 -3.09 -1.10 -8.04
C SER A 669 -1.62 -0.72 -8.22
N ILE A 670 -1.27 -0.30 -9.41
CA ILE A 670 0.05 0.25 -9.75
C ILE A 670 -0.18 1.54 -10.53
N ALA A 671 0.63 2.57 -10.25
CA ALA A 671 0.68 3.80 -11.04
C ALA A 671 2.14 4.21 -11.25
N ILE A 672 2.43 4.83 -12.39
CA ILE A 672 3.80 5.26 -12.74
C ILE A 672 3.77 6.77 -12.93
N GLN A 673 4.68 7.49 -12.28
CA GLN A 673 4.97 8.88 -12.58
C GLN A 673 5.83 8.93 -13.85
N GLU A 674 5.23 9.30 -14.97
CA GLU A 674 5.87 9.24 -16.30
C GLU A 674 7.15 10.09 -16.37
N SER A 675 7.16 11.25 -15.71
CA SER A 675 8.29 12.19 -15.70
C SER A 675 9.54 11.65 -14.97
N THR A 676 9.36 10.85 -13.92
CA THR A 676 10.44 10.34 -13.07
C THR A 676 10.76 8.87 -13.28
N GLY A 677 9.80 8.08 -13.76
CA GLY A 677 9.87 6.62 -13.78
C GLY A 677 9.60 5.98 -12.40
N GLU A 678 9.14 6.75 -11.42
CA GLU A 678 8.78 6.22 -10.10
C GLU A 678 7.47 5.43 -10.19
N VAL A 679 7.49 4.21 -9.66
CA VAL A 679 6.38 3.25 -9.69
C VAL A 679 5.78 3.14 -8.30
N PHE A 680 4.50 3.39 -8.17
CA PHE A 680 3.75 3.30 -6.93
C PHE A 680 2.95 2.01 -6.89
N PHE A 681 3.12 1.23 -5.81
CA PHE A 681 2.40 -0.02 -5.56
C PHE A 681 1.41 0.18 -4.42
N GLY A 682 0.13 0.21 -4.75
CA GLY A 682 -0.95 0.15 -3.78
C GLY A 682 -1.19 -1.30 -3.38
N THR A 683 -0.95 -1.63 -2.13
CA THR A 683 -1.11 -2.98 -1.60
C THR A 683 -2.24 -3.04 -0.58
N SER A 684 -2.59 -4.23 -0.11
CA SER A 684 -3.57 -4.37 0.98
C SER A 684 -3.09 -3.81 2.34
N ASN A 685 -1.79 -3.52 2.47
CA ASN A 685 -1.18 -3.05 3.72
C ASN A 685 -0.58 -1.64 3.60
N GLY A 686 -0.89 -0.91 2.56
CA GLY A 686 -0.41 0.45 2.35
C GLY A 686 0.20 0.67 0.97
N LEU A 687 0.70 1.87 0.77
CA LEU A 687 1.29 2.36 -0.45
C LEU A 687 2.82 2.45 -0.30
N ILE A 688 3.54 1.99 -1.31
CA ILE A 688 5.00 2.09 -1.38
C ILE A 688 5.41 2.45 -2.81
N SER A 689 6.42 3.29 -2.97
CA SER A 689 6.98 3.62 -4.28
C SER A 689 8.39 3.07 -4.47
N TYR A 690 8.78 2.93 -5.73
CA TYR A 690 10.06 2.41 -6.19
C TYR A 690 10.53 3.17 -7.40
N VAL A 691 11.74 3.71 -7.35
CA VAL A 691 12.34 4.42 -8.49
C VAL A 691 12.88 3.41 -9.49
N SER A 692 12.17 3.28 -10.62
CA SER A 692 12.54 2.39 -11.72
C SER A 692 13.65 3.00 -12.60
N ASP A 693 14.09 2.23 -13.60
CA ASP A 693 15.13 2.59 -14.56
C ASP A 693 14.57 2.99 -15.93
N ALA A 694 13.28 3.32 -16.01
CA ALA A 694 12.61 3.76 -17.24
C ALA A 694 11.62 4.88 -16.96
N SER A 695 11.77 5.98 -17.69
CA SER A 695 10.82 7.09 -17.75
C SER A 695 10.18 7.18 -19.12
N GLU A 696 9.12 7.98 -19.27
CA GLU A 696 8.49 8.20 -20.57
C GLU A 696 9.46 8.87 -21.56
N PRO A 697 9.57 8.41 -22.80
CA PRO A 697 10.47 9.03 -23.79
C PRO A 697 9.95 10.39 -24.24
N GLU A 698 10.89 11.33 -24.40
CA GLU A 698 10.62 12.65 -24.94
C GLU A 698 10.36 12.64 -26.46
N LYS A 699 9.68 13.66 -26.94
CA LYS A 699 9.39 13.83 -28.37
C LYS A 699 10.60 14.32 -29.18
N ASP A 700 11.55 15.00 -28.52
CA ASP A 700 12.78 15.50 -29.09
C ASP A 700 13.87 15.61 -28.00
N PHE A 701 15.09 15.97 -28.41
CA PHE A 701 16.24 16.09 -27.53
C PHE A 701 16.43 17.51 -26.92
N SER A 702 15.40 18.33 -26.82
CA SER A 702 15.50 19.72 -26.34
C SER A 702 15.87 19.82 -24.87
N ASN A 703 15.51 18.81 -24.06
CA ASN A 703 15.65 18.82 -22.59
C ASN A 703 16.61 17.75 -22.07
N ILE A 704 17.61 17.36 -22.85
CA ILE A 704 18.60 16.37 -22.40
C ILE A 704 19.45 16.93 -21.27
N TYR A 705 19.60 16.16 -20.21
CA TYR A 705 20.56 16.45 -19.13
C TYR A 705 21.15 15.16 -18.53
N ALA A 706 22.26 15.33 -17.78
CA ALA A 706 22.88 14.25 -17.04
C ALA A 706 22.81 14.53 -15.54
N TYR A 707 22.50 13.51 -14.73
CA TYR A 707 22.45 13.60 -13.29
C TYR A 707 23.11 12.37 -12.63
N PRO A 708 23.89 12.57 -11.52
CA PRO A 708 24.35 13.86 -11.02
C PRO A 708 25.39 14.51 -11.97
N ASN A 709 25.47 15.84 -11.98
CA ASN A 709 26.47 16.57 -12.74
C ASN A 709 26.83 17.88 -12.01
N PRO A 710 28.04 18.01 -11.43
CA PRO A 710 29.17 17.07 -11.50
C PRO A 710 28.98 15.79 -10.65
N VAL A 711 29.70 14.74 -11.07
CA VAL A 711 29.82 13.49 -10.30
C VAL A 711 30.99 13.63 -9.35
N TYR A 712 30.75 13.67 -8.05
CA TYR A 712 31.75 13.81 -7.00
C TYR A 712 32.45 12.49 -6.65
N PRO A 713 33.68 12.50 -6.06
CA PRO A 713 34.42 11.28 -5.69
C PRO A 713 33.67 10.34 -4.71
N THR A 714 32.82 10.92 -3.88
CA THR A 714 32.01 10.19 -2.89
C THR A 714 30.79 9.49 -3.50
N TYR A 715 30.38 9.91 -4.71
CA TYR A 715 29.24 9.32 -5.39
C TYR A 715 29.63 7.97 -6.04
N LYS A 716 28.92 6.90 -5.67
CA LYS A 716 29.14 5.52 -6.14
C LYS A 716 28.01 4.99 -7.03
N GLY A 717 26.94 5.77 -7.16
CA GLY A 717 25.78 5.39 -7.96
C GLY A 717 25.98 5.61 -9.47
N PHE A 718 24.90 5.42 -10.21
CA PHE A 718 24.86 5.62 -11.66
C PHE A 718 24.75 7.08 -12.08
N ILE A 719 25.27 7.36 -13.26
CA ILE A 719 25.04 8.59 -13.99
C ILE A 719 23.89 8.36 -14.94
N ILE A 720 22.83 9.13 -14.82
CA ILE A 720 21.61 8.97 -15.59
C ILE A 720 21.55 10.07 -16.64
N PHE A 721 21.34 9.71 -17.89
CA PHE A 721 21.01 10.63 -18.98
C PHE A 721 19.49 10.62 -19.13
N LYS A 722 18.82 11.74 -18.88
CA LYS A 722 17.37 11.93 -18.99
C LYS A 722 16.99 12.85 -20.15
N GLY A 723 15.70 12.84 -20.51
CA GLY A 723 15.19 13.64 -21.62
C GLY A 723 15.51 13.01 -22.98
N LEU A 724 15.61 11.68 -23.03
CA LEU A 724 15.90 10.94 -24.24
C LEU A 724 14.63 10.59 -25.00
N MET A 725 14.76 10.46 -26.32
CA MET A 725 13.74 9.84 -27.16
C MET A 725 13.79 8.31 -27.02
N ALA A 726 12.71 7.64 -27.42
CA ALA A 726 12.68 6.18 -27.48
C ALA A 726 13.81 5.64 -28.38
N ASP A 727 14.30 4.43 -28.05
CA ASP A 727 15.34 3.71 -28.81
C ASP A 727 16.61 4.54 -29.08
N THR A 728 17.00 5.38 -28.11
CA THR A 728 18.18 6.22 -28.22
C THR A 728 19.45 5.41 -27.92
N GLN A 729 20.45 5.49 -28.81
CA GLN A 729 21.83 5.08 -28.54
C GLN A 729 22.62 6.27 -27.98
N VAL A 730 23.18 6.11 -26.78
CA VAL A 730 24.04 7.13 -26.11
C VAL A 730 25.47 6.70 -26.18
N ARG A 731 26.29 7.42 -26.98
CA ARG A 731 27.72 7.20 -27.09
C ARG A 731 28.45 8.20 -26.21
N VAL A 732 29.09 7.71 -25.15
CA VAL A 732 29.91 8.52 -24.26
C VAL A 732 31.34 8.58 -24.83
N ILE A 733 31.86 9.79 -25.03
CA ILE A 733 33.23 10.05 -25.52
C ILE A 733 34.02 10.89 -24.51
N ASP A 734 35.34 10.73 -24.52
CA ASP A 734 36.29 11.55 -23.76
C ASP A 734 36.55 12.90 -24.44
N SER A 735 37.37 13.76 -23.82
CA SER A 735 37.77 15.08 -24.37
C SER A 735 38.58 14.97 -25.67
N SER A 736 39.10 13.81 -25.97
CA SER A 736 39.90 13.54 -27.21
C SER A 736 39.02 12.94 -28.33
N GLY A 737 37.72 12.68 -28.04
CA GLY A 737 36.80 12.10 -29.02
C GLY A 737 36.80 10.57 -29.05
N ASN A 738 37.56 9.90 -28.15
CA ASN A 738 37.54 8.43 -28.10
C ASN A 738 36.27 7.93 -27.43
N ALA A 739 35.68 6.87 -27.98
CA ALA A 739 34.53 6.22 -27.39
C ALA A 739 34.91 5.54 -26.05
N VAL A 740 34.17 5.87 -25.00
CA VAL A 740 34.33 5.33 -23.66
C VAL A 740 33.40 4.15 -23.47
N THR A 741 32.12 4.35 -23.79
CA THR A 741 31.05 3.32 -23.72
C THR A 741 29.89 3.67 -24.65
N ILE A 742 29.03 2.70 -24.90
CA ILE A 742 27.80 2.86 -25.68
C ILE A 742 26.66 2.27 -24.81
N LEU A 743 25.63 3.07 -24.60
CA LEU A 743 24.46 2.72 -23.83
C LEU A 743 23.22 2.77 -24.72
N HIS A 744 22.16 2.13 -24.29
CA HIS A 744 20.83 2.22 -24.91
C HIS A 744 19.83 2.79 -23.90
N SER A 745 18.87 3.57 -24.38
CA SER A 745 17.84 4.10 -23.51
C SER A 745 16.80 3.06 -23.14
N ASN A 746 16.34 3.10 -21.87
CA ASN A 746 15.10 2.51 -21.39
C ASN A 746 14.04 3.61 -21.38
N GLY A 747 13.20 3.67 -22.44
CA GLY A 747 12.32 4.83 -22.61
C GLY A 747 13.10 6.14 -22.71
N GLY A 748 12.79 7.08 -21.83
CA GLY A 748 13.36 8.44 -21.77
C GLY A 748 14.72 8.58 -21.08
N GLU A 749 15.35 7.47 -20.62
CA GLU A 749 16.62 7.56 -19.88
C GLU A 749 17.61 6.46 -20.22
N ALA A 750 18.90 6.73 -20.01
CA ALA A 750 19.98 5.76 -20.14
C ALA A 750 20.95 5.86 -18.96
N ILE A 751 21.47 4.73 -18.54
CA ILE A 751 22.23 4.56 -17.30
C ILE A 751 23.69 4.28 -17.62
N TRP A 752 24.59 4.98 -16.95
CA TRP A 752 26.03 4.78 -17.04
C TRP A 752 26.66 4.59 -15.66
N ASP A 753 27.37 3.49 -15.47
CA ASP A 753 28.08 3.17 -14.24
C ASP A 753 29.40 3.95 -14.04
N GLY A 754 29.70 4.91 -14.93
CA GLY A 754 30.94 5.68 -14.92
C GLY A 754 32.17 4.86 -15.28
N LYS A 755 32.02 3.73 -15.98
CA LYS A 755 33.12 2.87 -16.44
C LYS A 755 33.24 2.90 -17.95
N ASN A 756 34.45 2.53 -18.41
CA ASN A 756 34.73 2.33 -19.84
C ASN A 756 34.27 0.91 -20.28
N SER A 757 34.42 0.62 -21.58
CA SER A 757 34.05 -0.69 -22.16
C SER A 757 34.87 -1.88 -21.60
N TYR A 758 35.92 -1.62 -20.81
CA TYR A 758 36.73 -2.65 -20.13
C TYR A 758 36.30 -2.84 -18.64
N GLY A 759 35.27 -2.12 -18.18
CA GLY A 759 34.77 -2.18 -16.79
C GLY A 759 35.60 -1.34 -15.79
N GLU A 760 36.52 -0.47 -16.28
CA GLU A 760 37.35 0.37 -15.44
C GLU A 760 36.70 1.76 -15.25
N ARG A 761 36.70 2.30 -14.01
CA ARG A 761 36.21 3.65 -13.74
C ARG A 761 37.01 4.68 -14.54
N VAL A 762 36.27 5.58 -15.18
CA VAL A 762 36.89 6.62 -16.00
C VAL A 762 37.60 7.69 -15.14
N ALA A 763 38.62 8.34 -15.69
CA ALA A 763 39.38 9.39 -15.00
C ALA A 763 38.55 10.68 -14.80
N SER A 764 39.01 11.56 -13.90
CA SER A 764 38.42 12.91 -13.77
C SER A 764 38.50 13.66 -15.10
N GLY A 765 37.35 14.24 -15.52
CA GLY A 765 37.30 14.95 -16.81
C GLY A 765 35.88 15.30 -17.21
N ILE A 766 35.75 15.94 -18.37
CA ILE A 766 34.45 16.20 -19.01
C ILE A 766 34.24 15.15 -20.08
N TYR A 767 33.13 14.43 -19.97
CA TYR A 767 32.70 13.45 -20.95
C TYR A 767 31.50 14.01 -21.72
N THR A 768 31.42 13.68 -23.00
CA THR A 768 30.33 14.10 -23.87
C THR A 768 29.52 12.89 -24.27
N ALA A 769 28.23 12.88 -23.94
CA ALA A 769 27.27 11.88 -24.40
C ALA A 769 26.61 12.41 -25.68
N ILE A 770 26.73 11.66 -26.76
CA ILE A 770 26.09 11.89 -28.05
C ILE A 770 24.95 10.91 -28.15
N CYS A 771 23.72 11.43 -28.18
CA CYS A 771 22.49 10.68 -28.19
C CYS A 771 21.92 10.69 -29.61
N ASN A 772 21.64 9.52 -30.19
CA ASN A 772 21.08 9.42 -31.53
C ASN A 772 19.92 8.44 -31.49
N THR A 773 18.81 8.76 -32.18
CA THR A 773 17.76 7.77 -32.41
C THR A 773 18.25 6.65 -33.31
N SER A 774 17.67 5.45 -33.22
CA SER A 774 18.07 4.27 -33.99
C SER A 774 17.95 4.47 -35.51
N ASP A 775 17.03 5.33 -35.95
CA ASP A 775 16.83 5.73 -37.34
C ASP A 775 17.79 6.85 -37.80
N GLY A 776 18.56 7.44 -36.91
CA GLY A 776 19.51 8.52 -37.16
C GLY A 776 18.90 9.88 -37.52
N ASN A 777 17.60 10.05 -37.36
CA ASN A 777 16.87 11.27 -37.76
C ASN A 777 17.00 12.41 -36.74
N ALA A 778 17.28 12.09 -35.47
CA ALA A 778 17.46 13.07 -34.42
C ALA A 778 18.74 12.81 -33.61
N TYR A 779 19.37 13.88 -33.16
CA TYR A 779 20.52 13.78 -32.25
C TYR A 779 20.51 14.86 -31.19
N GLY A 780 21.09 14.54 -30.05
CA GLY A 780 21.31 15.47 -28.94
C GLY A 780 22.68 15.26 -28.30
N VAL A 781 23.13 16.25 -27.56
CA VAL A 781 24.45 16.21 -26.91
C VAL A 781 24.36 16.77 -25.51
N VAL A 782 24.86 16.03 -24.54
CA VAL A 782 24.98 16.47 -23.14
C VAL A 782 26.39 16.21 -22.61
N LYS A 783 26.84 17.06 -21.69
CA LYS A 783 28.15 16.91 -21.05
C LYS A 783 27.99 16.56 -19.59
N VAL A 784 28.84 15.67 -19.10
CA VAL A 784 28.92 15.30 -17.68
C VAL A 784 30.37 15.48 -17.19
N MET A 785 30.49 16.08 -16.01
CA MET A 785 31.79 16.27 -15.36
C MET A 785 31.96 15.21 -14.28
N ILE A 786 33.07 14.45 -14.37
CA ILE A 786 33.45 13.44 -13.38
C ILE A 786 34.64 13.93 -12.59
N MET A 787 34.56 13.84 -11.27
CA MET A 787 35.62 14.17 -10.33
C MET A 787 35.93 12.91 -9.51
N ASN A 788 37.19 12.45 -9.52
CA ASN A 788 37.62 11.26 -8.76
C ASN A 788 38.52 11.69 -7.60
#